data_d3d213e0614131bb4a2f8f19bd7079bb
#
_entry.id   d3d213e0614131bb4a2f8f19bd7079bb
#
_cell.length_a   1.000
_cell.length_b   1.000
_cell.length_c   1.000
_cell.angle_alpha   90.00
_cell.angle_beta   90.00
_cell.angle_gamma   90.00
#
_symmetry.space_group_name_H-M   'P 1'
#
loop_
_entity.id
_entity.type
_entity.pdbx_description
1 polymer ?
#
loop_
_entity_poly.entity_id
_entity_poly.type
_entity_poly.pdbx_seq_one_letter_code
_entity_poly.pdbx_strand_id
1 'polypeptide(L)'
;MTDIPRTLIICVSLHPISNQQKIDMQKNLVIVESPAKAKTIEKFLGKDYKVMSSYGHIRDLKTKDFSIDLEHNYAPEYVIPSDKKKLVTELKNEAKKAEQVWLASDEDREGEAISWHLYEVLGLKPENTKRIVFHEITKNAILHAIETPRDINIDLVNAQQARRILDRIVGFELSPILWRKVKPALSAGRVQSVAVRLIVEREREINEFVSEAAYRVIASFILPDGTTILKAELNRRLKDKEEVEAFLESCKDASFTIDDISKKPVRKTPAPPFTTSTLQQEAARKLGYSVSQTMMIAQRLYESGLITYMRTDSVNLSDLALGTAKEAILDTYGEKYYKFRQYHTKSKGAQEAHEAIRPTYISHDEISGTAQEKRLYELIRKRTIACQMADAELERTTISVGIGGKKEKFVATGEVITFDGFLQVYRESFDDENEKEQENGLLPPVTLNEVLSMKDIVATERFTQRPPRYTEASLVRRLEELGIGRPSTYAPTIQTIQNREYVVKGDKEGTERTYNIITLAQHTIKEVQKTEIVGADRNKLMPTDIGTVVNDFLMEYFPGVMDYNFTASVEKEFDAVAEGEMGWAGADRLPLHQGSELRFRSLFILWVRLPDLYDWAITTDLHENRFAALRIDTQFTLTHFMLRTDRGCLFHDRME
;
A
#
# COMPACT_ATOMS: atom_id res chain seq x y z
N MET A 1 82.72 -60.90 -47.71
CA MET A 1 81.70 -61.30 -48.65
C MET A 1 80.52 -61.76 -47.88
N THR A 2 79.55 -61.00 -47.82
CA THR A 2 78.12 -61.29 -47.65
C THR A 2 77.41 -60.01 -47.13
N ASP A 3 76.55 -59.49 -47.93
CA ASP A 3 75.73 -58.31 -47.71
C ASP A 3 74.71 -58.54 -46.66
N ILE A 4 74.52 -57.53 -45.78
CA ILE A 4 73.42 -57.47 -44.89
C ILE A 4 72.56 -56.26 -45.27
N PRO A 5 71.25 -56.42 -45.58
CA PRO A 5 70.39 -55.28 -45.94
C PRO A 5 70.03 -54.34 -44.79
N ARG A 6 70.11 -53.05 -45.05
CA ARG A 6 69.73 -51.99 -44.15
C ARG A 6 68.19 -51.95 -44.03
N THR A 7 67.69 -52.22 -42.80
CA THR A 7 66.27 -52.02 -42.43
C THR A 7 66.06 -50.51 -42.16
N LEU A 8 65.16 -49.93 -42.92
CA LEU A 8 64.74 -48.54 -42.72
C LEU A 8 63.73 -48.47 -41.52
N ILE A 9 64.15 -47.85 -40.44
CA ILE A 9 63.28 -47.58 -39.30
C ILE A 9 62.57 -46.24 -39.57
N ILE A 10 61.23 -46.29 -39.83
CA ILE A 10 60.37 -45.09 -39.89
C ILE A 10 59.96 -44.78 -38.49
N CYS A 11 60.51 -43.72 -37.88
CA CYS A 11 60.02 -43.16 -36.64
C CYS A 11 58.75 -42.34 -36.98
N VAL A 12 57.59 -42.92 -36.67
CA VAL A 12 56.32 -42.16 -36.62
C VAL A 12 56.31 -41.42 -35.32
N SER A 13 56.48 -40.11 -35.37
CA SER A 13 56.31 -39.21 -34.25
C SER A 13 54.80 -39.07 -33.97
N LEU A 14 54.31 -39.81 -32.99
CA LEU A 14 52.99 -39.58 -32.42
C LEU A 14 53.02 -38.28 -31.57
N HIS A 15 52.55 -37.19 -32.15
CA HIS A 15 52.22 -36.03 -31.38
C HIS A 15 50.93 -36.34 -30.63
N PRO A 16 50.85 -36.19 -29.29
CA PRO A 16 49.58 -36.25 -28.59
C PRO A 16 48.80 -35.00 -28.94
N ILE A 17 47.73 -35.16 -29.71
CA ILE A 17 46.69 -34.14 -29.85
C ILE A 17 45.92 -34.12 -28.50
N SER A 18 46.42 -33.39 -27.52
CA SER A 18 45.64 -33.01 -26.36
C SER A 18 45.19 -31.55 -26.52
N ASN A 19 44.27 -31.32 -27.43
CA ASN A 19 43.40 -30.17 -27.32
C ASN A 19 42.27 -30.52 -26.32
N GLN A 20 42.59 -30.78 -25.08
CA GLN A 20 41.67 -30.50 -24.00
C GLN A 20 41.65 -28.97 -23.89
N GLN A 21 40.67 -28.33 -24.55
CA GLN A 21 40.16 -27.06 -24.06
C GLN A 21 39.86 -27.27 -22.60
N LYS A 22 40.67 -26.74 -21.71
CA LYS A 22 40.29 -26.49 -20.32
C LYS A 22 39.05 -25.63 -20.42
N ILE A 23 37.87 -26.24 -20.31
CA ILE A 23 36.64 -25.52 -19.97
C ILE A 23 37.00 -24.93 -18.61
N ASP A 24 37.17 -23.62 -18.58
CA ASP A 24 37.33 -22.86 -17.34
C ASP A 24 36.02 -23.10 -16.57
N MET A 25 36.01 -24.13 -15.74
CA MET A 25 34.85 -24.53 -14.95
C MET A 25 34.65 -23.45 -13.91
N GLN A 26 33.66 -22.63 -14.09
CA GLN A 26 33.25 -21.63 -13.13
C GLN A 26 32.60 -22.33 -11.94
N LYS A 27 33.09 -22.10 -10.71
CA LYS A 27 32.59 -22.83 -9.54
C LYS A 27 31.13 -22.48 -9.25
N ASN A 28 30.78 -21.19 -9.24
CA ASN A 28 29.46 -20.74 -8.79
C ASN A 28 28.84 -19.75 -9.78
N LEU A 29 27.58 -19.98 -10.13
CA LEU A 29 26.73 -19.03 -10.85
C LEU A 29 25.62 -18.52 -9.92
N VAL A 30 25.57 -17.23 -9.67
CA VAL A 30 24.47 -16.59 -8.91
C VAL A 30 23.54 -15.89 -9.89
N ILE A 31 22.25 -16.16 -9.82
CA ILE A 31 21.23 -15.54 -10.68
C ILE A 31 20.31 -14.70 -9.81
N VAL A 32 20.25 -13.39 -10.11
CA VAL A 32 19.38 -12.39 -9.48
C VAL A 32 18.39 -11.82 -10.49
N GLU A 33 17.39 -11.07 -10.05
CA GLU A 33 16.37 -10.51 -10.96
C GLU A 33 16.78 -9.20 -11.64
N SER A 34 17.75 -8.43 -11.08
CA SER A 34 18.12 -7.13 -11.66
C SER A 34 19.63 -6.99 -11.90
N PRO A 35 20.06 -6.26 -12.95
CA PRO A 35 21.47 -6.03 -13.21
C PRO A 35 22.16 -5.12 -12.19
N ALA A 36 21.41 -4.24 -11.53
CA ALA A 36 21.94 -3.39 -10.47
C ALA A 36 22.29 -4.23 -9.23
N LYS A 37 21.39 -5.13 -8.83
CA LYS A 37 21.60 -6.11 -7.76
C LYS A 37 22.78 -7.03 -8.08
N ALA A 38 22.90 -7.49 -9.33
CA ALA A 38 24.04 -8.30 -9.77
C ALA A 38 25.38 -7.60 -9.51
N LYS A 39 25.50 -6.35 -9.93
CA LYS A 39 26.69 -5.53 -9.70
C LYS A 39 27.07 -5.36 -8.23
N THR A 40 26.08 -5.19 -7.37
CA THR A 40 26.29 -4.99 -5.94
C THR A 40 26.77 -6.27 -5.28
N ILE A 41 26.11 -7.40 -5.57
CA ILE A 41 26.43 -8.72 -4.99
C ILE A 41 27.79 -9.25 -5.47
N GLU A 42 28.12 -9.07 -6.76
CA GLU A 42 29.39 -9.54 -7.33
C GLU A 42 30.60 -8.95 -6.60
N LYS A 43 30.51 -7.71 -6.12
CA LYS A 43 31.57 -7.05 -5.33
C LYS A 43 31.84 -7.75 -3.97
N PHE A 44 30.84 -8.46 -3.44
CA PHE A 44 30.92 -9.10 -2.14
C PHE A 44 31.41 -10.56 -2.22
N LEU A 45 31.12 -11.26 -3.32
CA LEU A 45 31.32 -12.71 -3.41
C LEU A 45 32.71 -13.14 -3.93
N GLY A 46 33.44 -12.26 -4.62
CA GLY A 46 34.78 -12.56 -5.14
C GLY A 46 34.81 -13.39 -6.43
N LYS A 47 36.01 -13.83 -6.84
CA LYS A 47 36.29 -14.37 -8.18
C LYS A 47 35.71 -15.78 -8.46
N ASP A 48 35.36 -16.54 -7.43
CA ASP A 48 34.77 -17.88 -7.60
C ASP A 48 33.28 -17.83 -7.95
N TYR A 49 32.68 -16.64 -7.97
CA TYR A 49 31.27 -16.40 -8.25
C TYR A 49 31.08 -15.51 -9.47
N LYS A 50 30.26 -15.94 -10.40
CA LYS A 50 29.72 -15.11 -11.47
C LYS A 50 28.30 -14.73 -11.15
N VAL A 51 27.97 -13.45 -11.20
CA VAL A 51 26.63 -12.97 -10.93
C VAL A 51 25.96 -12.51 -12.21
N MET A 52 24.80 -13.06 -12.52
CA MET A 52 24.02 -12.72 -13.71
C MET A 52 22.60 -12.28 -13.33
N SER A 53 21.95 -11.52 -14.20
CA SER A 53 20.56 -11.09 -14.02
C SER A 53 19.63 -11.81 -14.99
N SER A 54 18.44 -12.21 -14.48
CA SER A 54 17.32 -12.70 -15.30
C SER A 54 16.48 -11.58 -15.90
N TYR A 55 16.70 -10.32 -15.47
CA TYR A 55 15.85 -9.17 -15.82
C TYR A 55 14.36 -9.43 -15.51
N GLY A 56 14.08 -9.95 -14.32
CA GLY A 56 12.74 -10.35 -13.86
C GLY A 56 12.34 -11.73 -14.35
N HIS A 57 11.05 -11.94 -14.55
CA HIS A 57 10.52 -13.22 -15.06
C HIS A 57 11.03 -13.57 -16.44
N ILE A 58 11.40 -14.84 -16.64
CA ILE A 58 11.90 -15.38 -17.91
C ILE A 58 10.84 -16.16 -18.70
N ARG A 59 9.71 -16.48 -18.08
CA ARG A 59 8.51 -17.04 -18.72
C ARG A 59 7.25 -16.43 -18.12
N ASP A 60 6.16 -16.41 -18.88
CA ASP A 60 4.84 -15.93 -18.45
C ASP A 60 3.76 -16.65 -19.25
N LEU A 61 2.50 -16.48 -18.88
CA LEU A 61 1.34 -16.91 -19.65
C LEU A 61 1.34 -16.18 -21.02
N LYS A 62 0.86 -16.85 -22.07
CA LYS A 62 0.76 -16.22 -23.42
C LYS A 62 -0.03 -14.92 -23.35
N THR A 63 0.41 -13.89 -24.04
CA THR A 63 -0.20 -12.55 -23.92
C THR A 63 -1.63 -12.47 -24.50
N LYS A 64 -1.88 -13.21 -25.61
CA LYS A 64 -3.15 -13.13 -26.37
C LYS A 64 -4.04 -14.35 -26.20
N ASP A 65 -3.65 -15.28 -25.36
CA ASP A 65 -4.35 -16.55 -25.15
C ASP A 65 -4.73 -16.69 -23.69
N PHE A 66 -5.75 -17.43 -23.40
CA PHE A 66 -6.21 -17.72 -22.04
C PHE A 66 -5.10 -18.41 -21.23
N SER A 67 -4.42 -19.39 -21.84
CA SER A 67 -3.24 -20.09 -21.31
C SER A 67 -3.44 -20.77 -19.97
N ILE A 68 -4.68 -21.18 -19.66
CA ILE A 68 -5.03 -21.90 -18.44
C ILE A 68 -5.99 -23.02 -18.84
N ASP A 69 -5.66 -24.25 -18.45
CA ASP A 69 -6.53 -25.41 -18.64
C ASP A 69 -7.55 -25.49 -17.50
N LEU A 70 -8.80 -25.12 -17.81
CA LEU A 70 -9.89 -25.07 -16.83
C LEU A 70 -10.37 -26.48 -16.42
N GLU A 71 -10.12 -27.51 -17.24
CA GLU A 71 -10.58 -28.88 -17.02
C GLU A 71 -9.58 -29.69 -16.18
N HIS A 72 -8.28 -29.34 -16.27
CA HIS A 72 -7.20 -30.05 -15.57
C HIS A 72 -6.54 -29.14 -14.51
N ASN A 73 -7.25 -28.93 -13.40
CA ASN A 73 -6.75 -28.23 -12.21
C ASN A 73 -6.21 -26.84 -12.47
N TYR A 74 -6.76 -26.09 -13.43
CA TYR A 74 -6.32 -24.73 -13.78
C TYR A 74 -4.84 -24.64 -14.15
N ALA A 75 -4.29 -25.70 -14.74
CA ALA A 75 -2.86 -25.77 -15.09
C ALA A 75 -2.46 -24.62 -16.02
N PRO A 76 -1.45 -23.80 -15.64
CA PRO A 76 -1.00 -22.69 -16.46
C PRO A 76 -0.07 -23.16 -17.59
N GLU A 77 -0.28 -22.65 -18.80
CA GLU A 77 0.61 -22.85 -19.91
C GLU A 77 1.61 -21.69 -20.02
N TYR A 78 2.82 -21.90 -19.49
CA TYR A 78 3.88 -20.91 -19.52
C TYR A 78 4.69 -20.96 -20.81
N VAL A 79 5.04 -19.79 -21.34
CA VAL A 79 5.92 -19.62 -22.51
C VAL A 79 7.08 -18.67 -22.20
N ILE A 80 8.18 -18.85 -22.89
CA ILE A 80 9.32 -17.91 -22.86
C ILE A 80 9.03 -16.80 -23.87
N PRO A 81 8.86 -15.52 -23.45
CA PRO A 81 8.68 -14.39 -24.35
C PRO A 81 9.82 -14.29 -25.37
N SER A 82 9.51 -13.80 -26.56
CA SER A 82 10.48 -13.74 -27.67
C SER A 82 11.73 -12.92 -27.34
N ASP A 83 11.58 -11.83 -26.61
CA ASP A 83 12.64 -10.94 -26.12
C ASP A 83 13.54 -11.61 -25.07
N LYS A 84 13.06 -12.63 -24.36
CA LYS A 84 13.80 -13.35 -23.32
C LYS A 84 14.58 -14.57 -23.84
N LYS A 85 14.29 -15.06 -25.06
CA LYS A 85 14.91 -16.28 -25.61
C LYS A 85 16.43 -16.24 -25.62
N LYS A 86 17.03 -15.11 -26.02
CA LYS A 86 18.50 -14.94 -26.06
C LYS A 86 19.10 -15.02 -24.66
N LEU A 87 18.50 -14.31 -23.70
CA LEU A 87 18.92 -14.32 -22.29
C LEU A 87 18.84 -15.72 -21.69
N VAL A 88 17.72 -16.42 -21.91
CA VAL A 88 17.54 -17.80 -21.42
C VAL A 88 18.62 -18.74 -22.01
N THR A 89 18.97 -18.58 -23.28
CA THR A 89 20.05 -19.36 -23.90
C THR A 89 21.40 -19.07 -23.24
N GLU A 90 21.68 -17.81 -22.95
CA GLU A 90 22.90 -17.39 -22.24
C GLU A 90 22.97 -17.97 -20.85
N LEU A 91 21.90 -17.81 -20.05
CA LEU A 91 21.80 -18.37 -18.71
C LEU A 91 21.95 -19.90 -18.69
N LYS A 92 21.34 -20.61 -19.67
CA LYS A 92 21.52 -22.07 -19.84
C LYS A 92 22.98 -22.46 -20.08
N ASN A 93 23.65 -21.72 -20.92
CA ASN A 93 25.05 -22.01 -21.27
C ASN A 93 25.98 -21.78 -20.06
N GLU A 94 25.71 -20.74 -19.27
CA GLU A 94 26.51 -20.46 -18.06
C GLU A 94 26.17 -21.45 -16.94
N ALA A 95 24.89 -21.81 -16.75
CA ALA A 95 24.49 -22.81 -15.77
C ALA A 95 25.13 -24.18 -16.02
N LYS A 96 25.34 -24.57 -17.30
CA LYS A 96 26.03 -25.82 -17.65
C LYS A 96 27.52 -25.82 -17.35
N LYS A 97 28.16 -24.65 -17.22
CA LYS A 97 29.57 -24.49 -16.88
C LYS A 97 29.81 -24.44 -15.38
N ALA A 98 28.77 -24.09 -14.60
CA ALA A 98 28.83 -23.93 -13.17
C ALA A 98 28.73 -25.30 -12.44
N GLU A 99 29.52 -25.47 -11.40
CA GLU A 99 29.38 -26.58 -10.47
C GLU A 99 28.14 -26.41 -9.59
N GLN A 100 27.88 -25.19 -9.15
CA GLN A 100 26.75 -24.81 -8.30
C GLN A 100 26.02 -23.59 -8.87
N VAL A 101 24.70 -23.64 -8.90
CA VAL A 101 23.82 -22.53 -9.26
C VAL A 101 23.08 -22.02 -8.02
N TRP A 102 23.15 -20.70 -7.81
CA TRP A 102 22.53 -20.03 -6.68
C TRP A 102 21.41 -19.13 -7.20
N LEU A 103 20.18 -19.40 -6.78
CA LEU A 103 19.01 -18.58 -7.10
C LEU A 103 18.82 -17.55 -5.99
N ALA A 104 19.02 -16.27 -6.34
CA ALA A 104 19.14 -15.17 -5.38
C ALA A 104 18.17 -14.01 -5.69
N SER A 105 16.95 -14.34 -6.14
CA SER A 105 15.85 -13.39 -6.30
C SER A 105 15.31 -12.91 -4.95
N ASP A 106 14.52 -11.84 -4.94
CA ASP A 106 13.94 -11.26 -3.73
C ASP A 106 13.17 -12.28 -2.89
N GLU A 107 13.02 -12.00 -1.60
CA GLU A 107 12.32 -12.86 -0.65
C GLU A 107 10.83 -12.53 -0.60
N ASP A 108 10.18 -12.45 -1.75
CA ASP A 108 8.74 -12.35 -1.85
C ASP A 108 8.19 -13.42 -2.81
N ARG A 109 6.87 -13.50 -2.94
CA ARG A 109 6.20 -14.48 -3.82
C ARG A 109 6.64 -14.34 -5.27
N GLU A 110 6.89 -13.12 -5.75
CA GLU A 110 7.35 -12.86 -7.11
C GLU A 110 8.78 -13.35 -7.32
N GLY A 111 9.68 -13.07 -6.37
CA GLY A 111 11.06 -13.56 -6.40
C GLY A 111 11.14 -15.09 -6.31
N GLU A 112 10.30 -15.71 -5.49
CA GLU A 112 10.25 -17.16 -5.39
C GLU A 112 9.76 -17.80 -6.70
N ALA A 113 8.74 -17.21 -7.33
CA ALA A 113 8.28 -17.65 -8.65
C ALA A 113 9.34 -17.45 -9.74
N ILE A 114 10.13 -16.36 -9.70
CA ILE A 114 11.27 -16.15 -10.61
C ILE A 114 12.30 -17.27 -10.44
N SER A 115 12.67 -17.60 -9.19
CA SER A 115 13.61 -18.70 -8.90
C SER A 115 13.08 -20.04 -9.40
N TRP A 116 11.81 -20.36 -9.18
CA TRP A 116 11.18 -21.57 -9.68
C TRP A 116 11.14 -21.62 -11.21
N HIS A 117 10.80 -20.51 -11.88
CA HIS A 117 10.82 -20.41 -13.33
C HIS A 117 12.24 -20.61 -13.90
N LEU A 118 13.26 -20.09 -13.23
CA LEU A 118 14.66 -20.32 -13.60
C LEU A 118 15.03 -21.80 -13.43
N TYR A 119 14.69 -22.41 -12.30
CA TYR A 119 14.95 -23.81 -12.03
C TYR A 119 14.39 -24.72 -13.15
N GLU A 120 13.12 -24.54 -13.48
CA GLU A 120 12.43 -25.32 -14.52
C GLU A 120 13.02 -25.07 -15.93
N VAL A 121 13.11 -23.80 -16.34
CA VAL A 121 13.51 -23.42 -17.70
C VAL A 121 14.96 -23.77 -17.98
N LEU A 122 15.87 -23.60 -17.01
CA LEU A 122 17.27 -23.92 -17.19
C LEU A 122 17.55 -25.44 -17.06
N GLY A 123 16.58 -26.23 -16.57
CA GLY A 123 16.70 -27.66 -16.32
C GLY A 123 17.73 -27.95 -15.22
N LEU A 124 17.67 -27.18 -14.14
CA LEU A 124 18.58 -27.33 -13.01
C LEU A 124 18.24 -28.61 -12.22
N LYS A 125 19.21 -29.09 -11.47
CA LYS A 125 19.06 -30.29 -10.65
C LYS A 125 19.15 -29.93 -9.15
N PRO A 126 18.43 -30.63 -8.28
CA PRO A 126 18.49 -30.34 -6.83
C PRO A 126 19.90 -30.40 -6.27
N GLU A 127 20.75 -31.31 -6.76
CA GLU A 127 22.10 -31.54 -6.25
C GLU A 127 23.02 -30.33 -6.44
N ASN A 128 22.79 -29.56 -7.50
CA ASN A 128 23.63 -28.43 -7.86
C ASN A 128 22.90 -27.08 -7.85
N THR A 129 21.75 -27.00 -7.20
CA THR A 129 20.96 -25.78 -7.11
C THR A 129 20.71 -25.42 -5.65
N LYS A 130 20.91 -24.16 -5.31
CA LYS A 130 20.62 -23.60 -3.99
C LYS A 130 19.80 -22.32 -4.12
N ARG A 131 18.87 -22.13 -3.22
CA ARG A 131 18.12 -20.88 -3.06
C ARG A 131 18.69 -20.12 -1.88
N ILE A 132 19.00 -18.84 -2.08
CA ILE A 132 19.43 -17.93 -1.01
C ILE A 132 18.50 -16.73 -0.95
N VAL A 133 18.21 -16.28 0.27
CA VAL A 133 17.33 -15.14 0.56
C VAL A 133 18.01 -14.18 1.51
N PHE A 134 17.72 -12.91 1.38
CA PHE A 134 18.30 -11.86 2.22
C PHE A 134 17.39 -10.63 2.20
N HIS A 135 17.22 -9.98 3.34
CA HIS A 135 16.40 -8.78 3.50
C HIS A 135 17.14 -7.49 3.14
N GLU A 136 18.48 -7.55 3.05
CA GLU A 136 19.35 -6.43 2.73
C GLU A 136 20.54 -6.88 1.88
N ILE A 137 21.03 -5.99 1.03
CA ILE A 137 22.18 -6.29 0.17
C ILE A 137 23.44 -5.71 0.80
N THR A 138 23.87 -6.33 1.90
CA THR A 138 25.15 -6.06 2.57
C THR A 138 26.08 -7.26 2.43
N LYS A 139 27.38 -7.02 2.58
CA LYS A 139 28.36 -8.12 2.49
C LYS A 139 28.06 -9.23 3.49
N ASN A 140 27.75 -8.87 4.74
CA ASN A 140 27.49 -9.85 5.79
C ASN A 140 26.21 -10.66 5.52
N ALA A 141 25.12 -10.00 5.09
CA ALA A 141 23.86 -10.67 4.77
C ALA A 141 24.03 -11.65 3.59
N ILE A 142 24.76 -11.24 2.54
CA ILE A 142 25.02 -12.09 1.38
C ILE A 142 25.89 -13.29 1.72
N LEU A 143 26.97 -13.11 2.49
CA LEU A 143 27.83 -14.22 2.92
C LEU A 143 27.07 -15.18 3.82
N HIS A 144 26.29 -14.68 4.76
CA HIS A 144 25.44 -15.50 5.61
C HIS A 144 24.40 -16.30 4.80
N ALA A 145 23.78 -15.69 3.80
CA ALA A 145 22.83 -16.37 2.92
C ALA A 145 23.49 -17.51 2.12
N ILE A 146 24.74 -17.35 1.71
CA ILE A 146 25.54 -18.43 1.07
C ILE A 146 25.81 -19.57 2.05
N GLU A 147 26.04 -19.27 3.31
CA GLU A 147 26.29 -20.28 4.36
C GLU A 147 25.01 -21.01 4.80
N THR A 148 23.85 -20.38 4.64
CA THR A 148 22.54 -20.88 5.07
C THR A 148 21.53 -20.98 3.91
N PRO A 149 21.84 -21.73 2.85
CA PRO A 149 20.92 -21.87 1.72
C PRO A 149 19.71 -22.70 2.11
N ARG A 150 18.60 -22.50 1.38
CA ARG A 150 17.37 -23.32 1.48
C ARG A 150 16.96 -23.86 0.11
N ASP A 151 15.91 -24.62 0.09
CA ASP A 151 15.21 -25.00 -1.14
C ASP A 151 14.22 -23.92 -1.57
N ILE A 152 13.71 -24.03 -2.80
CA ILE A 152 12.62 -23.17 -3.29
C ILE A 152 11.37 -23.47 -2.47
N ASN A 153 10.74 -22.44 -1.93
CA ASN A 153 9.48 -22.57 -1.22
C ASN A 153 8.30 -22.68 -2.21
N ILE A 154 7.82 -23.89 -2.39
CA ILE A 154 6.74 -24.17 -3.35
C ILE A 154 5.42 -23.55 -2.94
N ASP A 155 5.15 -23.32 -1.66
CA ASP A 155 3.92 -22.67 -1.19
C ASP A 155 3.89 -21.20 -1.61
N LEU A 156 5.01 -20.50 -1.52
CA LEU A 156 5.15 -19.13 -2.06
C LEU A 156 4.95 -19.10 -3.58
N VAL A 157 5.53 -20.05 -4.31
CA VAL A 157 5.34 -20.21 -5.75
C VAL A 157 3.86 -20.44 -6.07
N ASN A 158 3.20 -21.34 -5.36
CA ASN A 158 1.79 -21.64 -5.52
C ASN A 158 0.89 -20.43 -5.25
N ALA A 159 1.19 -19.66 -4.22
CA ALA A 159 0.46 -18.44 -3.92
C ALA A 159 0.58 -17.38 -5.04
N GLN A 160 1.76 -17.24 -5.63
CA GLN A 160 1.98 -16.35 -6.78
C GLN A 160 1.24 -16.86 -8.02
N GLN A 161 1.31 -18.17 -8.31
CA GLN A 161 0.60 -18.78 -9.43
C GLN A 161 -0.91 -18.63 -9.27
N ALA A 162 -1.46 -18.92 -8.08
CA ALA A 162 -2.88 -18.78 -7.78
C ALA A 162 -3.37 -17.37 -8.08
N ARG A 163 -2.64 -16.34 -7.62
CA ARG A 163 -2.92 -14.95 -7.94
C ARG A 163 -2.88 -14.71 -9.45
N ARG A 164 -1.80 -15.14 -10.12
CA ARG A 164 -1.59 -14.89 -11.54
C ARG A 164 -2.71 -15.50 -12.40
N ILE A 165 -3.14 -16.70 -12.04
CA ILE A 165 -4.21 -17.42 -12.72
C ILE A 165 -5.55 -16.76 -12.48
N LEU A 166 -5.91 -16.45 -11.23
CA LEU A 166 -7.19 -15.80 -10.93
C LEU A 166 -7.30 -14.43 -11.62
N ASP A 167 -6.26 -13.61 -11.57
CA ASP A 167 -6.26 -12.30 -12.23
C ASP A 167 -6.34 -12.45 -13.76
N ARG A 168 -5.76 -13.52 -14.34
CA ARG A 168 -5.89 -13.86 -15.76
C ARG A 168 -7.33 -14.22 -16.11
N ILE A 169 -7.95 -15.09 -15.36
CA ILE A 169 -9.32 -15.53 -15.59
C ILE A 169 -10.28 -14.35 -15.51
N VAL A 170 -10.23 -13.57 -14.42
CA VAL A 170 -11.07 -12.38 -14.24
C VAL A 170 -10.90 -11.41 -15.41
N GLY A 171 -9.66 -11.14 -15.81
CA GLY A 171 -9.37 -10.22 -16.90
C GLY A 171 -9.88 -10.69 -18.26
N PHE A 172 -9.74 -11.98 -18.58
CA PHE A 172 -10.13 -12.56 -19.87
C PHE A 172 -11.62 -12.81 -19.97
N GLU A 173 -12.33 -13.06 -18.86
CA GLU A 173 -13.77 -13.22 -18.85
C GLU A 173 -14.51 -11.85 -18.90
N LEU A 174 -14.09 -10.90 -18.06
CA LEU A 174 -14.82 -9.63 -17.94
C LEU A 174 -14.47 -8.63 -19.05
N SER A 175 -13.21 -8.56 -19.50
CA SER A 175 -12.82 -7.53 -20.48
C SER A 175 -13.55 -7.67 -21.83
N PRO A 176 -13.73 -8.88 -22.42
CA PRO A 176 -14.52 -9.03 -23.64
C PRO A 176 -15.99 -8.62 -23.50
N ILE A 177 -16.57 -8.78 -22.31
CA ILE A 177 -17.93 -8.34 -22.03
C ILE A 177 -18.00 -6.81 -22.07
N LEU A 178 -17.03 -6.13 -21.43
CA LEU A 178 -16.91 -4.67 -21.52
C LEU A 178 -16.74 -4.19 -22.98
N TRP A 179 -15.96 -4.92 -23.81
CA TRP A 179 -15.78 -4.55 -25.22
C TRP A 179 -17.07 -4.62 -26.02
N ARG A 180 -17.89 -5.63 -25.75
CA ARG A 180 -19.18 -5.84 -26.45
C ARG A 180 -20.26 -4.88 -25.98
N LYS A 181 -20.30 -4.59 -24.67
CA LYS A 181 -21.44 -3.88 -24.05
C LYS A 181 -21.16 -2.40 -23.77
N VAL A 182 -19.90 -1.99 -23.59
CA VAL A 182 -19.53 -0.61 -23.28
C VAL A 182 -18.68 0.01 -24.40
N LYS A 183 -17.41 -0.38 -24.51
CA LYS A 183 -16.48 0.15 -25.51
C LYS A 183 -15.29 -0.80 -25.70
N PRO A 184 -14.78 -0.98 -26.96
CA PRO A 184 -13.56 -1.74 -27.21
C PRO A 184 -12.35 -1.24 -26.40
N ALA A 185 -11.40 -2.12 -26.12
CA ALA A 185 -10.15 -1.88 -25.40
C ALA A 185 -10.28 -1.54 -23.90
N LEU A 186 -11.48 -1.59 -23.33
CA LEU A 186 -11.64 -1.53 -21.86
C LEU A 186 -11.16 -2.83 -21.22
N SER A 187 -10.85 -2.78 -19.94
CA SER A 187 -10.44 -3.98 -19.21
C SER A 187 -10.85 -3.93 -17.74
N ALA A 188 -11.24 -5.08 -17.24
CA ALA A 188 -11.54 -5.29 -15.83
C ALA A 188 -10.45 -6.12 -15.17
N GLY A 189 -10.35 -6.01 -13.85
CA GLY A 189 -9.48 -6.83 -13.04
C GLY A 189 -9.85 -6.67 -11.57
N ARG A 190 -9.71 -7.73 -10.80
CA ARG A 190 -10.19 -7.86 -9.43
C ARG A 190 -9.82 -6.66 -8.54
N VAL A 191 -8.55 -6.37 -8.36
CA VAL A 191 -8.10 -5.28 -7.47
C VAL A 191 -8.34 -3.90 -8.08
N GLN A 192 -8.06 -3.74 -9.37
CA GLN A 192 -8.16 -2.44 -10.05
C GLN A 192 -9.60 -1.94 -10.19
N SER A 193 -10.56 -2.83 -10.47
CA SER A 193 -11.97 -2.43 -10.59
C SER A 193 -12.53 -1.98 -9.25
N VAL A 194 -12.13 -2.64 -8.16
CA VAL A 194 -12.47 -2.26 -6.79
C VAL A 194 -11.80 -0.94 -6.38
N ALA A 195 -10.57 -0.67 -6.83
CA ALA A 195 -9.93 0.63 -6.61
C ALA A 195 -10.66 1.77 -7.34
N VAL A 196 -11.15 1.54 -8.56
CA VAL A 196 -12.01 2.50 -9.29
C VAL A 196 -13.32 2.70 -8.54
N ARG A 197 -13.96 1.64 -8.03
CA ARG A 197 -15.18 1.72 -7.23
C ARG A 197 -15.03 2.65 -6.04
N LEU A 198 -13.94 2.54 -5.26
CA LEU A 198 -13.68 3.44 -4.12
C LEU A 198 -13.68 4.92 -4.52
N ILE A 199 -13.11 5.23 -5.69
CA ILE A 199 -13.01 6.60 -6.17
C ILE A 199 -14.38 7.10 -6.68
N VAL A 200 -15.15 6.24 -7.40
CA VAL A 200 -16.50 6.57 -7.88
C VAL A 200 -17.47 6.76 -6.71
N GLU A 201 -17.45 5.86 -5.72
CA GLU A 201 -18.28 6.01 -4.52
C GLU A 201 -17.96 7.30 -3.78
N ARG A 202 -16.67 7.63 -3.62
CA ARG A 202 -16.27 8.90 -3.01
C ARG A 202 -16.75 10.12 -3.78
N GLU A 203 -16.73 10.10 -5.11
CA GLU A 203 -17.26 11.20 -5.92
C GLU A 203 -18.78 11.35 -5.73
N ARG A 204 -19.52 10.24 -5.60
CA ARG A 204 -20.96 10.24 -5.28
C ARG A 204 -21.23 10.82 -3.90
N GLU A 205 -20.51 10.36 -2.87
CA GLU A 205 -20.59 10.92 -1.53
C GLU A 205 -20.38 12.45 -1.52
N ILE A 206 -19.44 12.94 -2.33
CA ILE A 206 -19.16 14.37 -2.46
C ILE A 206 -20.30 15.12 -3.15
N ASN A 207 -20.88 14.54 -4.20
CA ASN A 207 -21.95 15.18 -4.98
C ASN A 207 -23.29 15.18 -4.21
N GLU A 208 -23.53 14.18 -3.38
CA GLU A 208 -24.72 14.06 -2.54
C GLU A 208 -24.59 14.80 -1.21
N PHE A 209 -23.38 15.28 -0.87
CA PHE A 209 -23.13 15.92 0.39
C PHE A 209 -23.84 17.26 0.52
N VAL A 210 -24.69 17.38 1.53
CA VAL A 210 -25.37 18.63 1.90
C VAL A 210 -24.62 19.27 3.06
N SER A 211 -24.11 20.46 2.84
CA SER A 211 -23.37 21.22 3.85
C SER A 211 -24.33 21.88 4.84
N GLU A 212 -24.13 21.64 6.14
CA GLU A 212 -24.87 22.27 7.22
C GLU A 212 -24.06 23.42 7.82
N ALA A 213 -24.73 24.57 8.02
CA ALA A 213 -24.13 25.74 8.65
C ALA A 213 -24.28 25.70 10.17
N ALA A 214 -23.29 26.18 10.89
CA ALA A 214 -23.33 26.45 12.31
C ALA A 214 -22.27 27.50 12.67
N TYR A 215 -22.52 28.28 13.72
CA TYR A 215 -21.60 29.33 14.13
C TYR A 215 -20.57 28.86 15.14
N ARG A 216 -19.31 29.10 14.84
CA ARG A 216 -18.18 29.02 15.77
C ARG A 216 -18.00 30.33 16.46
N VAL A 217 -18.03 30.35 17.78
CA VAL A 217 -17.95 31.56 18.57
C VAL A 217 -16.61 31.59 19.31
N ILE A 218 -15.83 32.65 19.09
CA ILE A 218 -14.56 32.89 19.76
C ILE A 218 -14.63 34.24 20.47
N ALA A 219 -14.29 34.23 21.74
CA ALA A 219 -14.12 35.47 22.54
C ALA A 219 -12.64 35.81 22.69
N SER A 220 -12.34 37.09 22.63
CA SER A 220 -11.06 37.66 22.99
C SER A 220 -11.19 38.42 24.32
N PHE A 221 -10.44 38.00 25.31
CA PHE A 221 -10.45 38.61 26.65
C PHE A 221 -9.12 39.32 26.89
N ILE A 222 -9.19 40.50 27.47
CA ILE A 222 -8.02 41.26 27.94
C ILE A 222 -7.78 40.89 29.40
N LEU A 223 -6.56 40.48 29.71
CA LEU A 223 -6.15 40.17 31.08
C LEU A 223 -5.98 41.43 31.91
N PRO A 224 -5.89 41.33 33.26
CA PRO A 224 -5.71 42.51 34.14
C PRO A 224 -4.48 43.36 33.86
N ASP A 225 -3.47 42.85 33.16
CA ASP A 225 -2.32 43.62 32.70
C ASP A 225 -2.66 44.65 31.61
N GLY A 226 -3.88 44.64 31.07
CA GLY A 226 -4.41 45.55 30.08
C GLY A 226 -3.90 45.32 28.65
N THR A 227 -3.01 44.36 28.40
CA THR A 227 -2.35 44.14 27.12
C THR A 227 -2.44 42.74 26.59
N THR A 228 -2.39 41.75 27.45
CA THR A 228 -2.38 40.34 27.06
C THR A 228 -3.81 39.86 26.70
N ILE A 229 -3.93 39.15 25.57
CA ILE A 229 -5.22 38.65 25.08
C ILE A 229 -5.29 37.13 25.22
N LEU A 230 -6.34 36.65 25.91
CA LEU A 230 -6.75 35.24 25.93
C LEU A 230 -7.87 35.05 24.91
N LYS A 231 -7.67 34.17 23.92
CA LYS A 231 -8.73 33.74 23.01
C LYS A 231 -9.30 32.41 23.49
N ALA A 232 -10.62 32.34 23.57
CA ALA A 232 -11.31 31.13 23.99
C ALA A 232 -12.54 30.88 23.11
N GLU A 233 -12.82 29.63 22.84
CA GLU A 233 -13.93 29.18 21.99
C GLU A 233 -15.12 28.74 22.86
N LEU A 234 -16.33 29.09 22.44
CA LEU A 234 -17.55 28.62 23.11
C LEU A 234 -17.63 27.08 23.02
N ASN A 235 -17.97 26.45 24.12
CA ASN A 235 -18.01 24.97 24.26
C ASN A 235 -19.12 24.26 23.45
N ARG A 236 -19.87 25.00 22.64
CA ARG A 236 -20.83 24.50 21.66
C ARG A 236 -20.92 25.38 20.41
N ARG A 237 -21.43 24.81 19.33
CA ARG A 237 -21.81 25.58 18.15
C ARG A 237 -23.21 26.17 18.32
N LEU A 238 -23.46 27.36 17.77
CA LEU A 238 -24.78 27.95 17.67
C LEU A 238 -25.34 27.62 16.26
N LYS A 239 -26.65 27.35 16.20
CA LYS A 239 -27.27 26.77 14.99
C LYS A 239 -27.51 27.79 13.88
N ASP A 240 -28.04 28.93 14.25
CA ASP A 240 -28.54 29.96 13.35
C ASP A 240 -28.17 31.36 13.84
N LYS A 241 -28.53 32.36 13.02
CA LYS A 241 -28.26 33.76 13.32
C LYS A 241 -29.03 34.26 14.53
N GLU A 242 -30.26 33.85 14.69
CA GLU A 242 -31.16 34.26 15.78
C GLU A 242 -30.58 33.80 17.13
N GLU A 243 -30.08 32.55 17.18
CA GLU A 243 -29.42 32.05 18.38
C GLU A 243 -28.12 32.81 18.67
N VAL A 244 -27.33 33.16 17.64
CA VAL A 244 -26.13 33.98 17.78
C VAL A 244 -26.45 35.36 18.34
N GLU A 245 -27.42 36.07 17.75
CA GLU A 245 -27.79 37.40 18.16
C GLU A 245 -28.30 37.40 19.63
N ALA A 246 -29.16 36.44 19.98
CA ALA A 246 -29.65 36.29 21.36
C ALA A 246 -28.50 35.98 22.33
N PHE A 247 -27.56 35.13 21.95
CA PHE A 247 -26.38 34.82 22.75
C PHE A 247 -25.48 36.03 22.94
N LEU A 248 -25.14 36.77 21.87
CA LEU A 248 -24.30 37.94 21.93
C LEU A 248 -24.95 39.07 22.74
N GLU A 249 -26.26 39.28 22.58
CA GLU A 249 -27.02 40.26 23.35
C GLU A 249 -26.91 39.96 24.86
N SER A 250 -27.03 38.71 25.21
CA SER A 250 -26.91 38.25 26.59
C SER A 250 -25.48 38.31 27.16
N CYS A 251 -24.49 38.54 26.34
CA CYS A 251 -23.08 38.72 26.73
C CYS A 251 -22.66 40.19 26.90
N LYS A 252 -23.48 41.18 26.50
CA LYS A 252 -23.15 42.60 26.58
C LYS A 252 -22.74 43.06 27.98
N ASP A 253 -23.54 42.66 28.98
CA ASP A 253 -23.34 43.03 30.35
C ASP A 253 -22.89 41.86 31.25
N ALA A 254 -22.47 40.74 30.61
CA ALA A 254 -22.04 39.58 31.36
C ALA A 254 -20.65 39.78 31.98
N SER A 255 -20.46 39.25 33.17
CA SER A 255 -19.13 39.14 33.77
C SER A 255 -18.42 37.89 33.26
N PHE A 256 -17.14 37.98 32.99
CA PHE A 256 -16.32 36.85 32.56
C PHE A 256 -15.28 36.54 33.62
N THR A 257 -15.26 35.33 34.12
CA THR A 257 -14.34 34.91 35.18
C THR A 257 -13.69 33.58 34.79
N ILE A 258 -12.47 33.35 35.21
CA ILE A 258 -11.82 32.06 35.04
C ILE A 258 -12.36 31.08 36.08
N ASP A 259 -13.17 30.14 35.62
CA ASP A 259 -13.83 29.15 36.45
C ASP A 259 -12.97 27.93 36.76
N ASP A 260 -12.12 27.55 35.82
CA ASP A 260 -11.28 26.35 35.94
C ASP A 260 -9.99 26.46 35.11
N ILE A 261 -8.92 25.95 35.69
CA ILE A 261 -7.62 25.81 35.02
C ILE A 261 -7.16 24.37 35.21
N SER A 262 -7.26 23.56 34.16
CA SER A 262 -6.84 22.15 34.18
C SER A 262 -5.55 21.96 33.41
N LYS A 263 -4.54 21.39 34.05
CA LYS A 263 -3.28 21.00 33.43
C LYS A 263 -3.17 19.48 33.39
N LYS A 264 -2.95 18.94 32.22
CA LYS A 264 -2.86 17.48 32.02
C LYS A 264 -1.61 17.13 31.23
N PRO A 265 -0.79 16.18 31.70
CA PRO A 265 0.30 15.67 30.90
C PRO A 265 -0.27 14.88 29.71
N VAL A 266 0.29 15.12 28.54
CA VAL A 266 -0.02 14.40 27.30
C VAL A 266 1.28 13.80 26.77
N ARG A 267 1.23 12.54 26.36
CA ARG A 267 2.37 11.87 25.72
C ARG A 267 2.05 11.57 24.28
N LYS A 268 2.97 11.91 23.38
CA LYS A 268 2.94 11.50 21.97
C LYS A 268 4.02 10.45 21.77
N THR A 269 3.63 9.29 21.23
CA THR A 269 4.56 8.19 20.93
C THR A 269 4.97 8.24 19.47
N PRO A 270 6.20 7.86 19.12
CA PRO A 270 6.61 7.79 17.72
C PRO A 270 5.88 6.66 17.02
N ALA A 271 5.63 6.86 15.73
CA ALA A 271 5.08 5.83 14.89
C ALA A 271 6.11 4.71 14.61
N PRO A 272 5.64 3.48 14.25
CA PRO A 272 6.50 2.36 13.88
C PRO A 272 7.41 2.67 12.71
N PRO A 273 8.47 1.90 12.46
CA PRO A 273 9.26 2.01 11.24
C PRO A 273 8.39 1.77 10.00
N PHE A 274 8.88 2.15 8.84
CA PHE A 274 8.08 2.11 7.62
C PHE A 274 7.76 0.70 7.13
N THR A 275 6.50 0.50 6.76
CA THR A 275 6.04 -0.49 5.79
C THR A 275 6.00 0.13 4.39
N THR A 276 5.77 -0.67 3.35
CA THR A 276 5.56 -0.16 1.98
C THR A 276 4.46 0.91 1.93
N SER A 277 3.32 0.64 2.54
CA SER A 277 2.16 1.54 2.56
C SER A 277 2.48 2.86 3.26
N THR A 278 3.03 2.80 4.47
CA THR A 278 3.35 4.01 5.25
C THR A 278 4.47 4.84 4.63
N LEU A 279 5.45 4.19 3.96
CA LEU A 279 6.48 4.89 3.19
C LEU A 279 5.88 5.64 2.00
N GLN A 280 4.99 5.01 1.24
CA GLN A 280 4.29 5.63 0.11
C GLN A 280 3.48 6.84 0.56
N GLN A 281 2.77 6.74 1.68
CA GLN A 281 1.98 7.82 2.25
C GLN A 281 2.84 9.01 2.68
N GLU A 282 3.88 8.78 3.46
CA GLU A 282 4.75 9.84 3.96
C GLU A 282 5.62 10.49 2.87
N ALA A 283 6.09 9.70 1.90
CA ALA A 283 6.81 10.24 0.74
C ALA A 283 5.91 11.13 -0.12
N ALA A 284 4.64 10.78 -0.30
CA ALA A 284 3.69 11.62 -1.01
C ALA A 284 3.43 12.95 -0.27
N ARG A 285 3.24 12.89 1.05
CA ARG A 285 2.95 14.09 1.87
C ARG A 285 4.14 15.02 2.02
N LYS A 286 5.32 14.46 2.34
CA LYS A 286 6.53 15.24 2.67
C LYS A 286 7.40 15.59 1.47
N LEU A 287 7.46 14.70 0.49
CA LEU A 287 8.36 14.84 -0.66
C LEU A 287 7.62 15.17 -1.96
N GLY A 288 6.29 15.00 -1.98
CA GLY A 288 5.47 15.19 -3.17
C GLY A 288 5.66 14.09 -4.23
N TYR A 289 6.17 12.90 -3.83
CA TYR A 289 6.41 11.79 -4.75
C TYR A 289 5.11 11.01 -5.01
N SER A 290 4.91 10.57 -6.24
CA SER A 290 3.85 9.59 -6.52
C SER A 290 4.20 8.24 -5.90
N VAL A 291 3.19 7.39 -5.72
CA VAL A 291 3.38 6.04 -5.18
C VAL A 291 4.35 5.23 -6.05
N SER A 292 4.21 5.30 -7.38
CA SER A 292 5.12 4.62 -8.31
C SER A 292 6.54 5.18 -8.27
N GLN A 293 6.69 6.49 -8.16
CA GLN A 293 8.00 7.15 -8.03
C GLN A 293 8.69 6.73 -6.74
N THR A 294 7.96 6.69 -5.62
CA THR A 294 8.48 6.24 -4.32
C THR A 294 9.03 4.84 -4.41
N MET A 295 8.27 3.89 -5.01
CA MET A 295 8.72 2.51 -5.15
C MET A 295 9.91 2.36 -6.09
N MET A 296 9.96 3.12 -7.18
CA MET A 296 11.11 3.12 -8.10
C MET A 296 12.41 3.59 -7.40
N ILE A 297 12.31 4.64 -6.60
CA ILE A 297 13.46 5.17 -5.85
C ILE A 297 13.87 4.19 -4.73
N ALA A 298 12.90 3.65 -3.99
CA ALA A 298 13.14 2.66 -2.94
C ALA A 298 13.82 1.39 -3.51
N GLN A 299 13.39 0.92 -4.68
CA GLN A 299 14.04 -0.20 -5.39
C GLN A 299 15.52 0.08 -5.66
N ARG A 300 15.85 1.29 -6.14
CA ARG A 300 17.25 1.69 -6.39
C ARG A 300 18.08 1.73 -5.12
N LEU A 301 17.51 2.27 -4.04
CA LEU A 301 18.19 2.30 -2.74
C LEU A 301 18.45 0.89 -2.20
N TYR A 302 17.48 -0.02 -2.31
CA TYR A 302 17.63 -1.41 -1.95
C TYR A 302 18.71 -2.12 -2.79
N GLU A 303 18.63 -2.03 -4.12
CA GLU A 303 19.60 -2.65 -5.04
C GLU A 303 21.03 -2.12 -4.85
N SER A 304 21.16 -0.89 -4.34
CA SER A 304 22.43 -0.29 -3.97
C SER A 304 22.91 -0.69 -2.58
N GLY A 305 22.13 -1.47 -1.83
CA GLY A 305 22.45 -1.92 -0.48
C GLY A 305 22.33 -0.84 0.59
N LEU A 306 21.50 0.18 0.37
CA LEU A 306 21.36 1.34 1.27
C LEU A 306 20.16 1.21 2.22
N ILE A 307 19.13 0.45 1.86
CA ILE A 307 17.98 0.16 2.69
C ILE A 307 17.65 -1.33 2.63
N THR A 308 16.85 -1.81 3.59
CA THR A 308 16.23 -3.14 3.57
C THR A 308 15.20 -3.26 2.46
N TYR A 309 14.70 -4.47 2.22
CA TYR A 309 13.72 -4.75 1.19
C TYR A 309 12.46 -3.87 1.35
N MET A 310 12.06 -3.20 0.27
CA MET A 310 11.03 -2.15 0.31
C MET A 310 9.60 -2.66 0.13
N ARG A 311 9.38 -3.93 -0.22
CA ARG A 311 8.05 -4.53 -0.33
C ARG A 311 7.77 -5.36 0.92
N THR A 312 7.37 -4.70 1.99
CA THR A 312 7.09 -5.33 3.29
C THR A 312 5.90 -4.66 3.96
N ASP A 313 5.12 -5.43 4.67
CA ASP A 313 4.09 -4.99 5.61
C ASP A 313 4.54 -5.17 7.07
N SER A 314 5.77 -5.65 7.26
CA SER A 314 6.37 -5.82 8.57
C SER A 314 6.84 -4.49 9.17
N VAL A 315 6.66 -4.36 10.49
CA VAL A 315 7.21 -3.30 11.32
C VAL A 315 8.32 -3.81 12.25
N ASN A 316 8.75 -5.06 12.09
CA ASN A 316 9.77 -5.67 12.91
C ASN A 316 11.15 -5.07 12.59
N LEU A 317 12.00 -4.96 13.60
CA LEU A 317 13.41 -4.60 13.47
C LEU A 317 14.27 -5.72 14.05
N SER A 318 15.35 -6.07 13.36
CA SER A 318 16.33 -7.02 13.86
C SER A 318 17.11 -6.47 15.07
N ASP A 319 17.71 -7.36 15.86
CA ASP A 319 18.52 -6.97 17.00
C ASP A 319 19.71 -6.08 16.59
N LEU A 320 20.28 -6.33 15.41
CA LEU A 320 21.33 -5.49 14.84
C LEU A 320 20.82 -4.06 14.57
N ALA A 321 19.64 -3.94 13.96
CA ALA A 321 19.03 -2.63 13.69
C ALA A 321 18.70 -1.88 14.98
N LEU A 322 18.15 -2.59 15.98
CA LEU A 322 17.86 -2.02 17.29
C LEU A 322 19.12 -1.54 18.01
N GLY A 323 20.19 -2.34 17.96
CA GLY A 323 21.48 -2.00 18.55
C GLY A 323 22.13 -0.77 17.91
N THR A 324 22.19 -0.75 16.59
CA THR A 324 22.78 0.39 15.84
C THR A 324 21.93 1.68 15.94
N ALA A 325 20.60 1.55 16.02
CA ALA A 325 19.72 2.70 16.29
C ALA A 325 19.95 3.27 17.70
N LYS A 326 20.11 2.40 18.70
CA LYS A 326 20.46 2.81 20.06
C LYS A 326 21.76 3.61 20.08
N GLU A 327 22.83 3.07 19.49
CA GLU A 327 24.13 3.73 19.43
C GLU A 327 24.00 5.12 18.77
N ALA A 328 23.36 5.21 17.62
CA ALA A 328 23.16 6.48 16.93
C ALA A 328 22.39 7.50 17.77
N ILE A 329 21.38 7.07 18.53
CA ILE A 329 20.62 7.97 19.41
C ILE A 329 21.45 8.43 20.60
N LEU A 330 22.19 7.51 21.26
CA LEU A 330 23.01 7.85 22.40
C LEU A 330 24.12 8.85 22.03
N ASP A 331 24.77 8.62 20.89
CA ASP A 331 25.87 9.47 20.41
C ASP A 331 25.40 10.87 19.98
N THR A 332 24.23 10.98 19.36
CA THR A 332 23.75 12.24 18.78
C THR A 332 22.89 13.06 19.75
N TYR A 333 22.00 12.38 20.50
CA TYR A 333 20.95 13.04 21.30
C TYR A 333 21.10 12.79 22.81
N GLY A 334 21.83 11.76 23.20
CA GLY A 334 22.06 11.39 24.60
C GLY A 334 21.00 10.44 25.16
N GLU A 335 21.29 9.88 26.35
CA GLU A 335 20.55 8.77 26.97
C GLU A 335 19.05 9.07 27.19
N LYS A 336 18.69 10.30 27.56
CA LYS A 336 17.29 10.70 27.81
C LYS A 336 16.39 10.59 26.59
N TYR A 337 16.96 10.58 25.38
CA TYR A 337 16.21 10.44 24.12
C TYR A 337 16.03 9.00 23.67
N TYR A 338 16.71 8.05 24.27
CA TYR A 338 16.57 6.64 23.90
C TYR A 338 15.45 5.96 24.68
N LYS A 339 14.60 5.21 23.96
CA LYS A 339 13.60 4.30 24.55
C LYS A 339 13.44 3.08 23.66
N PHE A 340 13.87 1.92 24.18
CA PHE A 340 13.69 0.65 23.47
C PHE A 340 12.22 0.36 23.16
N ARG A 341 11.93 -0.03 21.92
CA ARG A 341 10.62 -0.52 21.48
C ARG A 341 10.81 -1.66 20.50
N GLN A 342 10.18 -2.80 20.80
CA GLN A 342 9.99 -3.87 19.84
C GLN A 342 8.59 -3.73 19.25
N TYR A 343 8.55 -3.51 17.95
CA TYR A 343 7.29 -3.50 17.19
C TYR A 343 7.02 -4.89 16.67
N HIS A 344 5.74 -5.28 16.67
CA HIS A 344 5.28 -6.56 16.14
C HIS A 344 4.18 -6.31 15.14
N THR A 345 4.25 -6.99 14.01
CA THR A 345 3.23 -6.93 12.97
C THR A 345 1.95 -7.60 13.46
N LYS A 346 0.82 -6.94 13.31
CA LYS A 346 -0.47 -7.44 13.83
C LYS A 346 -1.19 -8.41 12.90
N SER A 347 -0.86 -8.42 11.60
CA SER A 347 -1.49 -9.27 10.62
C SER A 347 -0.87 -10.66 10.64
N LYS A 348 -1.70 -11.69 10.82
CA LYS A 348 -1.27 -13.10 10.74
C LYS A 348 -0.82 -13.53 9.34
N GLY A 349 -1.08 -12.78 8.31
CA GLY A 349 -0.65 -13.03 6.93
C GLY A 349 0.50 -12.13 6.48
N ALA A 350 1.09 -11.37 7.40
CA ALA A 350 2.33 -10.65 7.13
C ALA A 350 3.43 -11.67 6.88
N GLN A 351 4.27 -11.41 5.91
CA GLN A 351 5.52 -12.16 5.74
C GLN A 351 6.41 -11.86 6.95
N GLU A 352 6.18 -12.57 8.06
CA GLU A 352 6.83 -12.32 9.37
C GLU A 352 8.36 -12.38 9.31
N ALA A 353 8.90 -13.04 8.31
CA ALA A 353 10.33 -13.11 8.05
C ALA A 353 10.95 -11.77 7.62
N HIS A 354 10.15 -10.80 7.18
CA HIS A 354 10.64 -9.52 6.69
C HIS A 354 10.85 -8.51 7.81
N GLU A 355 11.89 -7.69 7.67
CA GLU A 355 12.05 -6.48 8.45
C GLU A 355 11.25 -5.32 7.86
N ALA A 356 11.06 -4.29 8.68
CA ALA A 356 10.60 -2.98 8.23
C ALA A 356 11.60 -2.33 7.25
N ILE A 357 11.15 -1.33 6.52
CA ILE A 357 12.02 -0.53 5.65
C ILE A 357 12.89 0.40 6.51
N ARG A 358 14.19 0.14 6.50
CA ARG A 358 15.19 0.89 7.28
C ARG A 358 16.51 1.05 6.51
N PRO A 359 17.40 1.98 6.89
CA PRO A 359 18.77 1.99 6.41
C PRO A 359 19.50 0.69 6.78
N THR A 360 20.34 0.19 5.90
CA THR A 360 21.25 -0.92 6.21
C THR A 360 22.31 -0.51 7.23
N TYR A 361 22.78 0.75 7.13
CA TYR A 361 23.74 1.35 8.05
C TYR A 361 23.17 2.68 8.57
N ILE A 362 22.62 2.67 9.77
CA ILE A 362 22.00 3.87 10.41
C ILE A 362 23.03 5.00 10.64
N SER A 363 24.31 4.64 10.81
CA SER A 363 25.42 5.59 10.97
C SER A 363 25.69 6.44 9.71
N HIS A 364 25.19 6.05 8.56
CA HIS A 364 25.34 6.85 7.34
C HIS A 364 24.31 7.98 7.30
N ASP A 365 24.72 9.20 7.65
CA ASP A 365 23.85 10.37 7.63
C ASP A 365 23.49 10.78 6.20
N GLU A 366 24.43 10.65 5.27
CA GLU A 366 24.28 10.97 3.88
C GLU A 366 24.68 9.80 2.98
N ILE A 367 24.06 9.74 1.81
CA ILE A 367 24.36 8.77 0.77
C ILE A 367 24.79 9.47 -0.52
N SER A 368 25.51 8.75 -1.38
CA SER A 368 25.71 9.14 -2.77
C SER A 368 24.45 8.81 -3.57
N GLY A 369 24.11 9.64 -4.57
CA GLY A 369 22.96 9.42 -5.41
C GLY A 369 22.26 10.73 -5.81
N THR A 370 21.14 10.60 -6.48
CA THR A 370 20.31 11.73 -6.91
C THR A 370 19.68 12.45 -5.71
N ALA A 371 19.26 13.68 -5.90
CA ALA A 371 18.55 14.43 -4.85
C ALA A 371 17.28 13.72 -4.36
N GLN A 372 16.60 12.99 -5.24
CA GLN A 372 15.41 12.22 -4.89
C GLN A 372 15.76 11.01 -4.01
N GLU A 373 16.82 10.28 -4.33
CA GLU A 373 17.31 9.15 -3.53
C GLU A 373 17.76 9.62 -2.14
N LYS A 374 18.51 10.73 -2.07
CA LYS A 374 18.95 11.31 -0.78
C LYS A 374 17.77 11.69 0.10
N ARG A 375 16.74 12.36 -0.45
CA ARG A 375 15.55 12.77 0.30
C ARG A 375 14.72 11.60 0.80
N LEU A 376 14.55 10.55 -0.01
CA LEU A 376 13.82 9.35 0.42
C LEU A 376 14.59 8.57 1.48
N TYR A 377 15.91 8.42 1.32
CA TYR A 377 16.78 7.80 2.33
C TYR A 377 16.73 8.54 3.66
N GLU A 378 16.84 9.87 3.63
CA GLU A 378 16.75 10.71 4.83
C GLU A 378 15.40 10.53 5.55
N LEU A 379 14.30 10.47 4.81
CA LEU A 379 12.97 10.22 5.35
C LEU A 379 12.91 8.86 6.07
N ILE A 380 13.43 7.79 5.44
CA ILE A 380 13.48 6.44 6.00
C ILE A 380 14.36 6.43 7.26
N ARG A 381 15.54 7.04 7.21
CA ARG A 381 16.47 7.09 8.33
C ARG A 381 15.87 7.82 9.53
N LYS A 382 15.32 9.01 9.32
CA LYS A 382 14.68 9.78 10.39
C LYS A 382 13.55 9.00 11.05
N ARG A 383 12.72 8.31 10.30
CA ARG A 383 11.64 7.48 10.84
C ARG A 383 12.18 6.32 11.68
N THR A 384 13.23 5.65 11.19
CA THR A 384 13.86 4.53 11.90
C THR A 384 14.50 4.99 13.22
N ILE A 385 15.18 6.13 13.25
CA ILE A 385 15.74 6.69 14.49
C ILE A 385 14.60 7.07 15.44
N ALA A 386 13.63 7.84 14.96
CA ALA A 386 12.52 8.36 15.76
C ALA A 386 11.71 7.23 16.43
N CYS A 387 11.53 6.08 15.77
CA CYS A 387 10.78 4.97 16.35
C CYS A 387 11.43 4.37 17.61
N GLN A 388 12.74 4.55 17.81
CA GLN A 388 13.50 4.11 18.98
C GLN A 388 13.81 5.25 19.96
N MET A 389 13.25 6.46 19.73
CA MET A 389 13.42 7.60 20.64
C MET A 389 12.32 7.66 21.70
N ALA A 390 12.59 8.37 22.77
CA ALA A 390 11.65 8.61 23.86
C ALA A 390 10.38 9.35 23.37
N ASP A 391 9.27 9.11 24.08
CA ASP A 391 8.01 9.82 23.81
C ASP A 391 8.22 11.33 23.97
N ALA A 392 7.47 12.11 23.22
CA ALA A 392 7.37 13.54 23.49
C ALA A 392 6.37 13.78 24.64
N GLU A 393 6.76 14.60 25.59
CA GLU A 393 5.93 14.98 26.72
C GLU A 393 5.46 16.41 26.55
N LEU A 394 4.17 16.59 26.69
CA LEU A 394 3.51 17.88 26.56
C LEU A 394 2.64 18.14 27.80
N GLU A 395 2.50 19.40 28.17
CA GLU A 395 1.49 19.83 29.11
C GLU A 395 0.35 20.50 28.33
N ARG A 396 -0.85 19.92 28.41
CA ARG A 396 -2.06 20.54 27.87
C ARG A 396 -2.73 21.33 28.98
N THR A 397 -2.80 22.64 28.78
CA THR A 397 -3.55 23.54 29.66
C THR A 397 -4.90 23.84 29.04
N THR A 398 -5.97 23.67 29.81
CA THR A 398 -7.32 24.05 29.44
C THR A 398 -7.82 25.06 30.45
N ILE A 399 -8.20 26.24 29.95
CA ILE A 399 -8.76 27.34 30.75
C ILE A 399 -10.24 27.44 30.40
N SER A 400 -11.10 27.39 31.39
CA SER A 400 -12.54 27.61 31.23
C SER A 400 -12.95 28.97 31.78
N VAL A 401 -13.53 29.80 30.92
CA VAL A 401 -14.04 31.13 31.25
C VAL A 401 -15.55 31.05 31.38
N GLY A 402 -16.07 31.30 32.55
CA GLY A 402 -17.51 31.35 32.84
C GLY A 402 -18.12 32.65 32.33
N ILE A 403 -19.41 32.55 31.99
CA ILE A 403 -20.22 33.68 31.50
C ILE A 403 -21.32 33.92 32.54
N GLY A 404 -21.20 34.90 33.39
CA GLY A 404 -22.10 35.32 34.44
C GLY A 404 -23.42 34.55 34.62
N GLY A 405 -23.40 33.42 35.36
CA GLY A 405 -24.57 32.59 35.64
C GLY A 405 -25.08 31.67 34.55
N LYS A 406 -24.40 31.60 33.38
CA LYS A 406 -24.75 30.69 32.25
C LYS A 406 -24.10 29.33 32.39
N LYS A 407 -24.69 28.35 31.70
CA LYS A 407 -24.12 26.99 31.58
C LYS A 407 -23.00 26.90 30.56
N GLU A 408 -23.07 27.73 29.52
CA GLU A 408 -22.08 27.84 28.47
C GLU A 408 -20.79 28.45 29.04
N LYS A 409 -19.66 27.98 28.51
CA LYS A 409 -18.34 28.48 28.88
C LYS A 409 -17.49 28.71 27.61
N PHE A 410 -16.60 29.66 27.69
CA PHE A 410 -15.53 29.76 26.73
C PHE A 410 -14.34 28.91 27.19
N VAL A 411 -13.75 28.16 26.27
CA VAL A 411 -12.64 27.24 26.57
C VAL A 411 -11.43 27.61 25.71
N ALA A 412 -10.30 27.87 26.37
CA ALA A 412 -9.02 28.03 25.73
C ALA A 412 -8.17 26.79 26.00
N THR A 413 -7.58 26.22 24.95
CA THR A 413 -6.68 25.06 25.08
C THR A 413 -5.32 25.40 24.47
N GLY A 414 -4.24 25.13 25.18
CA GLY A 414 -2.87 25.28 24.72
C GLY A 414 -2.04 24.04 25.06
N GLU A 415 -1.03 23.76 24.24
CA GLU A 415 -0.08 22.70 24.48
C GLU A 415 1.33 23.26 24.52
N VAL A 416 2.10 22.87 25.52
CA VAL A 416 3.50 23.20 25.68
C VAL A 416 4.31 21.93 25.65
N ILE A 417 5.31 21.84 24.78
CA ILE A 417 6.25 20.73 24.76
C ILE A 417 7.20 20.89 25.93
N THR A 418 7.12 19.99 26.90
CA THR A 418 8.03 19.94 28.07
C THR A 418 9.26 19.12 27.80
N PHE A 419 9.14 18.11 26.93
CA PHE A 419 10.23 17.32 26.40
C PHE A 419 9.89 16.90 24.97
N ASP A 420 10.73 17.23 24.00
CA ASP A 420 10.45 17.01 22.58
C ASP A 420 10.60 15.54 22.13
N GLY A 421 11.44 14.76 22.83
CA GLY A 421 11.59 13.33 22.52
C GLY A 421 11.84 13.08 21.03
N PHE A 422 11.08 12.17 20.42
CA PHE A 422 11.20 11.84 19.00
C PHE A 422 10.86 13.00 18.05
N LEU A 423 10.11 13.99 18.50
CA LEU A 423 9.74 15.18 17.68
C LEU A 423 10.97 16.01 17.29
N GLN A 424 12.10 15.85 18.00
CA GLN A 424 13.39 16.43 17.64
C GLN A 424 13.84 15.99 16.24
N VAL A 425 13.52 14.77 15.83
CA VAL A 425 13.99 14.15 14.58
C VAL A 425 12.88 14.06 13.55
N TYR A 426 11.67 13.73 14.00
CA TYR A 426 10.59 13.35 13.09
C TYR A 426 9.22 13.79 13.58
N ARG A 427 8.48 14.48 12.70
CA ARG A 427 7.05 14.78 12.88
C ARG A 427 6.28 14.10 11.76
N GLU A 428 5.20 13.42 12.09
CA GLU A 428 4.29 12.85 11.09
C GLU A 428 3.53 13.95 10.35
N SER A 429 3.12 13.66 9.12
CA SER A 429 2.22 14.52 8.34
C SER A 429 0.86 13.85 8.22
N PHE A 430 -0.19 14.68 8.22
CA PHE A 430 -1.56 14.24 8.11
C PHE A 430 -2.19 14.76 6.83
N ASP A 431 -3.20 14.05 6.32
CA ASP A 431 -3.91 14.44 5.09
C ASP A 431 -4.94 15.57 5.32
N ASP A 432 -5.37 15.78 6.59
CA ASP A 432 -6.40 16.75 6.94
C ASP A 432 -5.81 18.14 7.23
N GLU A 433 -6.28 19.14 6.46
CA GLU A 433 -5.94 20.55 6.72
C GLU A 433 -6.52 21.04 8.06
N ASN A 434 -7.56 20.39 8.57
CA ASN A 434 -8.19 20.72 9.85
C ASN A 434 -7.30 20.44 11.07
N GLU A 435 -6.33 19.51 10.97
CA GLU A 435 -5.36 19.28 12.05
C GLU A 435 -4.31 20.39 12.15
N LYS A 436 -4.09 21.16 11.07
CA LYS A 436 -3.19 22.32 11.07
C LYS A 436 -3.72 23.51 11.86
N GLU A 437 -5.04 23.63 12.04
CA GLU A 437 -5.65 24.72 12.83
C GLU A 437 -5.47 24.54 14.35
N GLN A 438 -5.01 23.37 14.81
CA GLN A 438 -4.76 23.08 16.23
C GLN A 438 -3.30 23.32 16.67
N GLU A 439 -2.56 24.21 16.03
CA GLU A 439 -1.38 24.78 16.67
C GLU A 439 -1.84 25.70 17.82
N ASN A 440 -2.29 25.04 18.88
CA ASN A 440 -2.61 25.71 20.14
C ASN A 440 -1.29 26.23 20.71
N GLY A 441 -1.05 27.52 20.54
CA GLY A 441 0.12 28.21 21.06
C GLY A 441 0.14 28.20 22.60
N LEU A 442 1.20 28.77 23.15
CA LEU A 442 1.33 28.98 24.59
C LEU A 442 0.19 29.88 25.07
N LEU A 443 -0.59 29.40 26.05
CA LEU A 443 -1.59 30.22 26.73
C LEU A 443 -0.91 31.18 27.68
N PRO A 444 -1.44 32.41 27.82
CA PRO A 444 -0.94 33.36 28.81
C PRO A 444 -1.18 32.83 30.24
N PRO A 445 -0.35 33.19 31.19
CA PRO A 445 -0.54 32.85 32.59
C PRO A 445 -1.80 33.54 33.13
N VAL A 446 -2.68 32.78 33.77
CA VAL A 446 -3.93 33.29 34.38
C VAL A 446 -4.13 32.65 35.75
N THR A 447 -4.97 33.26 36.56
CA THR A 447 -5.33 32.77 37.91
C THR A 447 -6.79 32.41 38.01
N LEU A 448 -7.11 31.44 38.91
CA LEU A 448 -8.49 31.05 39.17
C LEU A 448 -9.27 32.25 39.77
N ASN A 449 -10.53 32.41 39.36
CA ASN A 449 -11.43 33.49 39.69
C ASN A 449 -10.97 34.89 39.18
N GLU A 450 -10.01 34.94 38.30
CA GLU A 450 -9.58 36.16 37.63
C GLU A 450 -10.70 36.71 36.77
N VAL A 451 -11.00 38.00 36.92
CA VAL A 451 -12.02 38.69 36.13
C VAL A 451 -11.40 39.20 34.87
N LEU A 452 -12.00 38.86 33.74
CA LEU A 452 -11.51 39.22 32.41
C LEU A 452 -12.37 40.34 31.81
N SER A 453 -11.71 41.27 31.10
CA SER A 453 -12.40 42.26 30.28
C SER A 453 -12.65 41.75 28.88
N MET A 454 -13.90 41.70 28.44
CA MET A 454 -14.26 41.31 27.07
C MET A 454 -13.79 42.39 26.08
N LYS A 455 -12.95 42.02 25.14
CA LYS A 455 -12.57 42.85 23.99
C LYS A 455 -13.59 42.72 22.87
N ASP A 456 -13.82 41.51 22.43
CA ASP A 456 -14.79 41.13 21.40
C ASP A 456 -15.24 39.68 21.53
N ILE A 457 -16.42 39.38 20.99
CA ILE A 457 -16.91 38.05 20.77
C ILE A 457 -17.30 37.94 19.31
N VAL A 458 -16.67 37.03 18.57
CA VAL A 458 -16.83 36.84 17.14
C VAL A 458 -17.49 35.49 16.86
N ALA A 459 -18.70 35.52 16.33
CA ALA A 459 -19.41 34.35 15.81
C ALA A 459 -19.19 34.27 14.29
N THR A 460 -18.49 33.24 13.86
CA THR A 460 -18.22 33.00 12.45
C THR A 460 -19.02 31.80 11.98
N GLU A 461 -19.79 32.00 10.93
CA GLU A 461 -20.50 30.91 10.25
C GLU A 461 -19.49 29.93 9.65
N ARG A 462 -19.65 28.67 9.97
CA ARG A 462 -18.83 27.55 9.51
C ARG A 462 -19.73 26.44 9.00
N PHE A 463 -19.25 25.73 8.02
CA PHE A 463 -20.01 24.71 7.34
C PHE A 463 -19.33 23.35 7.54
N THR A 464 -20.14 22.30 7.64
CA THR A 464 -19.62 20.95 7.58
C THR A 464 -18.90 20.75 6.25
N GLN A 465 -17.78 20.03 6.29
CA GLN A 465 -16.98 19.81 5.11
C GLN A 465 -17.30 18.47 4.45
N ARG A 466 -17.37 18.47 3.12
CA ARG A 466 -17.52 17.24 2.35
C ARG A 466 -16.36 16.30 2.57
N PRO A 467 -16.54 14.98 2.39
CA PRO A 467 -15.42 14.05 2.40
C PRO A 467 -14.35 14.46 1.37
N PRO A 468 -13.05 14.40 1.71
CA PRO A 468 -12.00 14.74 0.76
C PRO A 468 -11.87 13.68 -0.34
N ARG A 469 -11.59 14.10 -1.58
CA ARG A 469 -11.19 13.18 -2.63
C ARG A 469 -9.89 12.48 -2.27
N TYR A 470 -9.73 11.25 -2.75
CA TYR A 470 -8.50 10.51 -2.53
C TYR A 470 -7.30 11.17 -3.22
N THR A 471 -6.17 11.18 -2.51
CA THR A 471 -4.84 11.25 -3.11
C THR A 471 -4.37 9.81 -3.37
N GLU A 472 -3.27 9.62 -4.11
CA GLU A 472 -2.65 8.29 -4.24
C GLU A 472 -2.34 7.70 -2.85
N ALA A 473 -1.83 8.51 -1.93
CA ALA A 473 -1.49 8.13 -0.56
C ALA A 473 -2.71 7.67 0.24
N SER A 474 -3.79 8.45 0.25
CA SER A 474 -5.00 8.09 0.99
C SER A 474 -5.75 6.91 0.36
N LEU A 475 -5.61 6.70 -0.95
CA LEU A 475 -6.13 5.50 -1.61
C LEU A 475 -5.35 4.25 -1.20
N VAL A 476 -4.00 4.31 -1.13
CA VAL A 476 -3.18 3.20 -0.61
C VAL A 476 -3.61 2.85 0.81
N ARG A 477 -3.72 3.86 1.68
CA ARG A 477 -4.19 3.67 3.05
C ARG A 477 -5.55 2.97 3.09
N ARG A 478 -6.50 3.42 2.26
CA ARG A 478 -7.85 2.83 2.23
C ARG A 478 -7.86 1.40 1.73
N LEU A 479 -7.06 1.08 0.72
CA LEU A 479 -6.88 -0.30 0.23
C LEU A 479 -6.29 -1.21 1.32
N GLU A 480 -5.27 -0.74 2.03
CA GLU A 480 -4.66 -1.45 3.16
C GLU A 480 -5.66 -1.71 4.29
N GLU A 481 -6.42 -0.68 4.73
CA GLU A 481 -7.47 -0.79 5.75
C GLU A 481 -8.54 -1.84 5.39
N LEU A 482 -8.87 -1.96 4.11
CA LEU A 482 -9.82 -2.94 3.60
C LEU A 482 -9.20 -4.33 3.36
N GLY A 483 -7.88 -4.48 3.49
CA GLY A 483 -7.17 -5.72 3.19
C GLY A 483 -7.07 -6.04 1.69
N ILE A 484 -7.23 -5.02 0.83
CA ILE A 484 -7.25 -5.14 -0.62
C ILE A 484 -5.88 -4.81 -1.19
N GLY A 485 -5.28 -5.76 -1.91
CA GLY A 485 -3.91 -5.63 -2.40
C GLY A 485 -2.84 -5.98 -1.36
N ARG A 486 -1.59 -5.88 -1.76
CA ARG A 486 -0.39 -6.18 -0.95
C ARG A 486 0.73 -5.19 -1.33
N PRO A 487 1.85 -5.15 -0.60
CA PRO A 487 2.99 -4.28 -0.90
C PRO A 487 3.41 -4.26 -2.37
N SER A 488 3.35 -5.40 -3.05
CA SER A 488 3.70 -5.53 -4.47
C SER A 488 2.65 -4.97 -5.44
N THR A 489 1.40 -4.76 -5.02
CA THR A 489 0.28 -4.44 -5.93
C THR A 489 -0.27 -3.03 -5.80
N TYR A 490 -0.02 -2.29 -4.70
CA TYR A 490 -0.55 -0.94 -4.53
C TYR A 490 -0.15 0.02 -5.66
N ALA A 491 1.17 0.18 -5.90
CA ALA A 491 1.67 1.07 -6.93
C ALA A 491 1.23 0.66 -8.36
N PRO A 492 1.35 -0.62 -8.78
CA PRO A 492 0.85 -1.08 -10.07
C PRO A 492 -0.65 -0.86 -10.26
N THR A 493 -1.47 -1.06 -9.23
CA THR A 493 -2.92 -0.85 -9.32
C THR A 493 -3.26 0.62 -9.59
N ILE A 494 -2.68 1.53 -8.79
CA ILE A 494 -2.92 2.97 -8.94
C ILE A 494 -2.44 3.48 -10.30
N GLN A 495 -1.30 3.00 -10.76
CA GLN A 495 -0.79 3.35 -12.09
C GLN A 495 -1.68 2.79 -13.20
N THR A 496 -2.18 1.56 -13.05
CA THR A 496 -3.01 0.91 -14.06
C THR A 496 -4.35 1.63 -14.25
N ILE A 497 -5.04 2.02 -13.18
CA ILE A 497 -6.33 2.73 -13.30
C ILE A 497 -6.18 4.11 -13.93
N GLN A 498 -5.02 4.77 -13.75
CA GLN A 498 -4.69 6.03 -14.41
C GLN A 498 -4.30 5.81 -15.89
N ASN A 499 -3.44 4.83 -16.18
CA ASN A 499 -3.03 4.50 -17.57
C ASN A 499 -4.21 4.05 -18.44
N ARG A 500 -5.26 3.48 -17.84
CA ARG A 500 -6.50 3.09 -18.52
C ARG A 500 -7.52 4.22 -18.60
N GLU A 501 -7.15 5.39 -18.10
CA GLU A 501 -8.01 6.57 -18.08
C GLU A 501 -9.36 6.36 -17.35
N TYR A 502 -9.44 5.40 -16.43
CA TYR A 502 -10.59 5.24 -15.55
C TYR A 502 -10.61 6.29 -14.44
N VAL A 503 -9.43 6.74 -14.09
CA VAL A 503 -9.18 7.75 -13.07
C VAL A 503 -8.14 8.72 -13.59
N VAL A 504 -8.35 10.00 -13.35
CA VAL A 504 -7.37 11.05 -13.63
C VAL A 504 -6.92 11.70 -12.33
N LYS A 505 -5.65 12.09 -12.31
CA LYS A 505 -5.11 12.90 -11.23
C LYS A 505 -5.11 14.35 -11.69
N GLY A 506 -5.76 15.22 -10.93
CA GLY A 506 -5.92 16.61 -11.34
C GLY A 506 -6.29 17.53 -10.19
N ASP A 507 -6.47 18.78 -10.58
CA ASP A 507 -6.92 19.87 -9.74
C ASP A 507 -8.37 20.22 -10.08
N LYS A 508 -9.13 20.67 -9.09
CA LYS A 508 -10.48 21.21 -9.27
C LYS A 508 -10.52 22.59 -8.66
N GLU A 509 -11.00 23.54 -9.42
CA GLU A 509 -11.26 24.88 -8.90
C GLU A 509 -12.36 24.84 -7.86
N GLY A 510 -12.24 25.67 -6.83
CA GLY A 510 -13.28 25.83 -5.82
C GLY A 510 -14.37 26.78 -6.32
N THR A 511 -15.45 26.80 -5.60
CA THR A 511 -16.56 27.75 -5.78
C THR A 511 -16.54 28.80 -4.66
N GLU A 512 -16.95 30.00 -4.99
CA GLU A 512 -17.13 31.04 -3.96
C GLU A 512 -18.36 30.73 -3.12
N ARG A 513 -18.19 30.85 -1.81
CA ARG A 513 -19.26 30.75 -0.83
C ARG A 513 -19.20 31.95 0.09
N THR A 514 -20.34 32.56 0.36
CA THR A 514 -20.46 33.62 1.37
C THR A 514 -20.68 33.00 2.74
N TYR A 515 -20.18 33.67 3.77
CA TYR A 515 -20.42 33.33 5.16
C TYR A 515 -20.52 34.58 6.01
N ASN A 516 -21.26 34.50 7.11
CA ASN A 516 -21.53 35.61 7.98
C ASN A 516 -20.59 35.62 9.19
N ILE A 517 -20.15 36.80 9.57
CA ILE A 517 -19.42 37.06 10.80
C ILE A 517 -20.23 38.07 11.62
N ILE A 518 -20.66 37.68 12.81
CA ILE A 518 -21.37 38.55 13.76
C ILE A 518 -20.45 38.83 14.92
N THR A 519 -20.16 40.09 15.17
CA THR A 519 -19.18 40.50 16.19
C THR A 519 -19.85 41.40 17.21
N LEU A 520 -19.71 41.03 18.49
CA LEU A 520 -19.98 41.91 19.62
C LEU A 520 -18.68 42.60 20.04
N ALA A 521 -18.63 43.91 19.94
CA ALA A 521 -17.52 44.73 20.48
C ALA A 521 -18.07 46.03 20.95
N GLN A 522 -17.56 46.58 22.06
CA GLN A 522 -17.98 47.89 22.62
C GLN A 522 -19.50 47.99 22.75
N HIS A 523 -20.18 46.93 23.29
CA HIS A 523 -21.63 46.79 23.46
C HIS A 523 -22.44 46.86 22.13
N THR A 524 -21.78 46.82 20.99
CA THR A 524 -22.42 46.90 19.68
C THR A 524 -22.24 45.57 18.93
N ILE A 525 -23.34 45.05 18.39
CA ILE A 525 -23.34 43.91 17.51
C ILE A 525 -23.27 44.41 16.07
N LYS A 526 -22.29 43.89 15.29
CA LYS A 526 -22.11 44.17 13.88
C LYS A 526 -22.04 42.89 13.07
N GLU A 527 -22.71 42.87 11.96
CA GLU A 527 -22.67 41.77 10.99
C GLU A 527 -21.85 42.20 9.78
N VAL A 528 -21.00 41.29 9.30
CA VAL A 528 -20.20 41.47 8.08
C VAL A 528 -20.26 40.16 7.29
N GLN A 529 -20.55 40.24 6.00
CA GLN A 529 -20.50 39.11 5.10
C GLN A 529 -19.11 39.06 4.45
N LYS A 530 -18.53 37.86 4.38
CA LYS A 530 -17.26 37.57 3.69
C LYS A 530 -17.43 36.41 2.72
N THR A 531 -16.50 36.30 1.79
CA THR A 531 -16.43 35.18 0.84
C THR A 531 -15.21 34.30 1.11
N GLU A 532 -15.35 33.02 0.89
CA GLU A 532 -14.27 32.03 0.90
C GLU A 532 -14.37 31.15 -0.35
N ILE A 533 -13.25 30.55 -0.77
CA ILE A 533 -13.25 29.55 -1.85
C ILE A 533 -13.32 28.17 -1.22
N VAL A 534 -14.34 27.39 -1.56
CA VAL A 534 -14.58 26.06 -1.01
C VAL A 534 -14.53 24.99 -2.09
N GLY A 535 -14.18 23.78 -1.72
CA GLY A 535 -14.19 22.64 -2.61
C GLY A 535 -13.06 22.61 -3.65
N ALA A 536 -12.05 23.49 -3.51
CA ALA A 536 -10.82 23.40 -4.29
C ALA A 536 -10.07 22.09 -3.94
N ASP A 537 -9.59 21.41 -4.97
CA ASP A 537 -8.76 20.21 -4.81
C ASP A 537 -7.47 20.36 -5.58
N ARG A 538 -6.38 19.80 -5.05
CA ARG A 538 -5.09 19.75 -5.73
C ARG A 538 -4.56 18.32 -5.72
N ASN A 539 -4.09 17.86 -6.88
CA ASN A 539 -3.49 16.52 -7.04
C ASN A 539 -4.38 15.37 -6.53
N LYS A 540 -5.71 15.48 -6.73
CA LYS A 540 -6.69 14.47 -6.29
C LYS A 540 -7.02 13.51 -7.42
N LEU A 541 -7.38 12.27 -7.02
CA LEU A 541 -7.89 11.26 -7.94
C LEU A 541 -9.39 11.48 -8.17
N MET A 542 -9.78 11.58 -9.42
CA MET A 542 -11.16 11.79 -9.86
C MET A 542 -11.55 10.72 -10.88
N PRO A 543 -12.76 10.16 -10.81
CA PRO A 543 -13.20 9.22 -11.83
C PRO A 543 -13.47 9.99 -13.14
N THR A 544 -13.21 9.34 -14.26
CA THR A 544 -13.64 9.80 -15.57
C THR A 544 -15.06 9.28 -15.87
N ASP A 545 -15.71 9.82 -16.88
CA ASP A 545 -17.01 9.32 -17.31
C ASP A 545 -16.95 7.84 -17.67
N ILE A 546 -15.91 7.43 -18.41
CA ILE A 546 -15.72 6.03 -18.76
C ILE A 546 -15.42 5.15 -17.55
N GLY A 547 -14.67 5.65 -16.57
CA GLY A 547 -14.42 4.95 -15.30
C GLY A 547 -15.71 4.75 -14.52
N THR A 548 -16.59 5.75 -14.48
CA THR A 548 -17.89 5.67 -13.82
C THR A 548 -18.83 4.68 -14.54
N VAL A 549 -18.91 4.74 -15.86
CA VAL A 549 -19.72 3.80 -16.66
C VAL A 549 -19.25 2.35 -16.48
N VAL A 550 -17.95 2.10 -16.51
CA VAL A 550 -17.39 0.76 -16.28
C VAL A 550 -17.68 0.28 -14.86
N ASN A 551 -17.52 1.15 -13.87
CA ASN A 551 -17.86 0.81 -12.49
C ASN A 551 -19.33 0.41 -12.35
N ASP A 552 -20.25 1.20 -12.91
CA ASP A 552 -21.68 0.98 -12.78
C ASP A 552 -22.10 -0.33 -13.46
N PHE A 553 -21.57 -0.55 -14.66
CA PHE A 553 -21.79 -1.81 -15.36
C PHE A 553 -21.30 -3.02 -14.54
N LEU A 554 -20.09 -2.94 -13.98
CA LEU A 554 -19.56 -4.05 -13.16
C LEU A 554 -20.33 -4.22 -11.85
N MET A 555 -20.78 -3.14 -11.22
CA MET A 555 -21.60 -3.20 -10.00
C MET A 555 -22.99 -3.81 -10.25
N GLU A 556 -23.59 -3.54 -11.41
CA GLU A 556 -24.90 -4.06 -11.77
C GLU A 556 -24.85 -5.55 -12.13
N TYR A 557 -23.88 -5.95 -12.98
CA TYR A 557 -23.84 -7.30 -13.52
C TYR A 557 -22.88 -8.25 -12.80
N PHE A 558 -21.87 -7.75 -12.09
CA PHE A 558 -20.84 -8.53 -11.41
C PHE A 558 -20.59 -8.06 -9.97
N PRO A 559 -21.66 -7.89 -9.14
CA PRO A 559 -21.50 -7.33 -7.78
C PRO A 559 -20.57 -8.15 -6.90
N GLY A 560 -20.50 -9.47 -7.08
CA GLY A 560 -19.60 -10.35 -6.32
C GLY A 560 -18.12 -10.06 -6.53
N VAL A 561 -17.71 -9.72 -7.78
CA VAL A 561 -16.31 -9.32 -8.08
C VAL A 561 -15.98 -7.97 -7.50
N MET A 562 -16.98 -7.08 -7.50
CA MET A 562 -16.85 -5.72 -7.02
C MET A 562 -16.91 -5.62 -5.50
N ASP A 563 -17.26 -6.72 -4.79
CA ASP A 563 -17.34 -6.73 -3.33
C ASP A 563 -15.94 -6.59 -2.69
N TYR A 564 -15.82 -5.68 -1.72
CA TYR A 564 -14.57 -5.43 -1.01
C TYR A 564 -14.12 -6.66 -0.21
N ASN A 565 -15.08 -7.34 0.44
CA ASN A 565 -14.79 -8.51 1.26
C ASN A 565 -14.34 -9.70 0.41
N PHE A 566 -14.90 -9.86 -0.80
CA PHE A 566 -14.45 -10.89 -1.73
C PHE A 566 -12.97 -10.71 -2.06
N THR A 567 -12.56 -9.50 -2.50
CA THR A 567 -11.15 -9.23 -2.82
C THR A 567 -10.25 -9.42 -1.60
N ALA A 568 -10.66 -8.95 -0.42
CA ALA A 568 -9.90 -9.12 0.81
C ALA A 568 -9.79 -10.60 1.25
N SER A 569 -10.85 -11.40 1.08
CA SER A 569 -10.83 -12.85 1.39
C SER A 569 -9.86 -13.59 0.49
N VAL A 570 -9.90 -13.32 -0.80
CA VAL A 570 -8.97 -13.92 -1.77
C VAL A 570 -7.51 -13.59 -1.45
N GLU A 571 -7.21 -12.35 -1.03
CA GLU A 571 -5.86 -12.00 -0.59
C GLU A 571 -5.42 -12.79 0.66
N LYS A 572 -6.34 -13.03 1.62
CA LYS A 572 -6.07 -13.87 2.79
C LYS A 572 -5.89 -15.35 2.42
N GLU A 573 -6.64 -15.85 1.45
CA GLU A 573 -6.48 -17.21 0.95
C GLU A 573 -5.11 -17.39 0.27
N PHE A 574 -4.64 -16.40 -0.50
CA PHE A 574 -3.28 -16.44 -1.05
C PHE A 574 -2.21 -16.38 0.05
N ASP A 575 -2.47 -15.69 1.16
CA ASP A 575 -1.56 -15.70 2.31
C ASP A 575 -1.54 -17.11 2.96
N ALA A 576 -2.70 -17.72 3.18
CA ALA A 576 -2.80 -19.08 3.72
C ALA A 576 -2.12 -20.14 2.81
N VAL A 577 -2.20 -19.98 1.48
CA VAL A 577 -1.45 -20.82 0.53
C VAL A 577 0.07 -20.60 0.71
N ALA A 578 0.52 -19.35 0.86
CA ALA A 578 1.93 -19.03 1.03
C ALA A 578 2.52 -19.58 2.34
N GLU A 579 1.69 -19.71 3.37
CA GLU A 579 2.04 -20.28 4.68
C GLU A 579 1.93 -21.82 4.72
N GLY A 580 1.46 -22.45 3.62
CA GLY A 580 1.23 -23.89 3.56
C GLY A 580 0.00 -24.38 4.32
N GLU A 581 -0.84 -23.45 4.82
CA GLU A 581 -2.08 -23.77 5.54
C GLU A 581 -3.20 -24.21 4.59
N MET A 582 -3.11 -23.82 3.32
CA MET A 582 -4.11 -24.14 2.28
C MET A 582 -3.40 -24.65 1.02
N GLY A 583 -3.86 -25.77 0.48
CA GLY A 583 -3.40 -26.27 -0.82
C GLY A 583 -4.03 -25.48 -1.97
N TRP A 584 -3.24 -25.23 -2.99
CA TRP A 584 -3.74 -24.66 -4.23
C TRP A 584 -4.26 -25.78 -5.17
N ALA A 585 -5.25 -25.49 -6.01
CA ALA A 585 -5.94 -26.49 -6.86
C ALA A 585 -5.07 -27.20 -7.92
N GLY A 586 -3.81 -26.79 -8.09
CA GLY A 586 -2.86 -27.40 -9.02
C GLY A 586 -1.76 -28.25 -8.37
N ALA A 587 -1.69 -28.36 -7.04
CA ALA A 587 -0.70 -29.18 -6.35
C ALA A 587 -1.29 -30.57 -6.03
N ASP A 588 -0.84 -31.57 -6.76
CA ASP A 588 -1.19 -32.97 -6.56
C ASP A 588 -0.81 -33.48 -5.15
N ARG A 589 -1.77 -34.15 -4.49
CA ARG A 589 -1.58 -35.22 -3.49
C ARG A 589 -1.24 -34.81 -2.06
N LEU A 590 -2.12 -34.06 -1.41
CA LEU A 590 -2.27 -34.20 0.04
C LEU A 590 -3.76 -34.36 0.39
N PRO A 591 -4.14 -35.20 1.37
CA PRO A 591 -5.54 -35.37 1.77
C PRO A 591 -5.95 -34.14 2.56
N LEU A 592 -6.42 -33.11 1.85
CA LEU A 592 -6.90 -31.87 2.44
C LEU A 592 -8.36 -31.99 2.84
N HIS A 593 -8.69 -31.44 3.98
CA HIS A 593 -10.04 -31.36 4.50
C HIS A 593 -11.04 -30.96 3.42
N GLN A 594 -11.96 -31.85 3.09
CA GLN A 594 -12.96 -31.77 2.01
C GLN A 594 -13.83 -30.50 2.00
N GLY A 595 -13.71 -29.65 3.00
CA GLY A 595 -14.50 -28.42 3.11
C GLY A 595 -13.91 -27.15 2.47
N SER A 596 -12.57 -27.05 2.34
CA SER A 596 -11.91 -25.85 1.80
C SER A 596 -11.76 -25.88 0.27
N GLU A 597 -11.50 -27.04 -0.28
CA GLU A 597 -11.41 -27.25 -1.73
C GLU A 597 -12.77 -27.03 -2.43
N LEU A 598 -13.87 -27.44 -1.78
CA LEU A 598 -15.23 -27.20 -2.26
C LEU A 598 -15.60 -25.71 -2.26
N ARG A 599 -15.10 -24.89 -1.33
CA ARG A 599 -15.40 -23.45 -1.31
C ARG A 599 -14.70 -22.69 -2.44
N PHE A 600 -13.43 -22.98 -2.70
CA PHE A 600 -12.71 -22.32 -3.80
C PHE A 600 -13.27 -22.74 -5.17
N ARG A 601 -13.51 -24.05 -5.37
CA ARG A 601 -14.18 -24.60 -6.58
C ARG A 601 -15.61 -24.10 -6.72
N SER A 602 -16.39 -24.05 -5.66
CA SER A 602 -17.81 -23.66 -5.73
C SER A 602 -17.96 -22.15 -5.95
N LEU A 603 -17.18 -21.32 -5.28
CA LEU A 603 -17.17 -19.87 -5.50
C LEU A 603 -16.65 -19.54 -6.91
N PHE A 604 -15.62 -20.24 -7.37
CA PHE A 604 -15.02 -20.04 -8.67
C PHE A 604 -15.89 -20.53 -9.83
N ILE A 605 -16.49 -21.75 -9.72
CA ILE A 605 -17.37 -22.32 -10.75
C ILE A 605 -18.71 -21.58 -10.81
N LEU A 606 -19.30 -21.23 -9.66
CA LEU A 606 -20.51 -20.39 -9.64
C LEU A 606 -20.24 -19.02 -10.30
N TRP A 607 -19.05 -18.51 -10.10
CA TRP A 607 -18.68 -17.18 -10.51
C TRP A 607 -18.29 -17.07 -11.99
N VAL A 608 -17.63 -18.08 -12.55
CA VAL A 608 -17.21 -18.13 -13.96
C VAL A 608 -18.34 -18.58 -14.89
N ARG A 609 -19.31 -19.39 -14.42
CA ARG A 609 -20.42 -19.89 -15.22
C ARG A 609 -21.69 -19.04 -15.22
N LEU A 610 -21.79 -18.03 -14.34
CA LEU A 610 -22.90 -17.08 -14.34
C LEU A 610 -23.05 -16.25 -15.65
N PRO A 611 -21.98 -15.91 -16.41
CA PRO A 611 -22.13 -15.18 -17.67
C PRO A 611 -22.96 -15.92 -18.74
N ASP A 612 -22.89 -17.23 -18.83
CA ASP A 612 -23.64 -18.00 -19.84
C ASP A 612 -25.16 -17.96 -19.62
N LEU A 613 -25.58 -17.82 -18.36
CA LEU A 613 -27.01 -17.67 -18.00
C LEU A 613 -27.49 -16.23 -18.24
N TYR A 614 -26.61 -15.23 -18.08
CA TYR A 614 -26.96 -13.82 -18.34
C TYR A 614 -26.99 -13.46 -19.83
N ASP A 615 -26.16 -14.07 -20.67
CA ASP A 615 -26.21 -13.87 -22.14
C ASP A 615 -27.56 -14.34 -22.71
N TRP A 616 -28.21 -15.34 -22.13
CA TRP A 616 -29.55 -15.79 -22.52
C TRP A 616 -30.63 -14.80 -22.08
N ALA A 617 -30.55 -14.21 -20.92
CA ALA A 617 -31.53 -13.24 -20.42
C ALA A 617 -31.45 -11.89 -21.17
N ILE A 618 -30.24 -11.45 -21.54
CA ILE A 618 -30.02 -10.15 -22.21
C ILE A 618 -30.34 -10.21 -23.71
N THR A 619 -30.16 -11.37 -24.37
CA THR A 619 -30.48 -11.52 -25.80
C THR A 619 -31.98 -11.59 -26.08
N THR A 620 -32.83 -11.94 -25.13
CA THR A 620 -34.28 -11.98 -25.29
C THR A 620 -34.96 -10.63 -25.07
N ASP A 621 -34.36 -9.69 -24.37
CA ASP A 621 -35.03 -8.43 -23.97
C ASP A 621 -34.68 -7.19 -24.84
N LEU A 622 -33.68 -7.32 -25.74
CA LEU A 622 -33.27 -6.19 -26.61
C LEU A 622 -34.22 -5.90 -27.81
N HIS A 623 -35.26 -6.70 -27.99
CA HIS A 623 -36.25 -6.45 -29.06
C HIS A 623 -37.44 -5.57 -28.65
N GLU A 624 -37.62 -5.30 -27.39
CA GLU A 624 -38.63 -4.38 -26.92
C GLU A 624 -38.03 -3.34 -25.97
N ASN A 625 -38.07 -2.06 -26.35
CA ASN A 625 -37.57 -0.89 -25.61
C ASN A 625 -38.29 -0.69 -24.26
N ARG A 626 -38.14 -1.59 -23.31
CA ARG A 626 -38.60 -1.39 -21.92
C ARG A 626 -37.60 -2.03 -20.94
N PHE A 627 -36.88 -1.19 -20.24
CA PHE A 627 -36.15 -1.56 -19.05
C PHE A 627 -37.13 -1.91 -17.92
N ALA A 628 -37.41 -3.18 -17.73
CA ALA A 628 -38.05 -3.68 -16.52
C ALA A 628 -37.00 -4.35 -15.63
N ALA A 629 -36.78 -3.79 -14.45
CA ALA A 629 -35.88 -4.35 -13.46
C ALA A 629 -36.47 -5.68 -12.94
N LEU A 630 -35.90 -6.81 -13.38
CA LEU A 630 -36.16 -8.10 -12.76
C LEU A 630 -35.28 -8.24 -11.49
N ARG A 631 -35.91 -8.08 -10.33
CA ARG A 631 -35.33 -8.55 -9.06
C ARG A 631 -35.39 -10.08 -9.04
N ILE A 632 -34.27 -10.72 -9.32
CA ILE A 632 -34.13 -12.15 -9.10
C ILE A 632 -33.72 -12.36 -7.65
N ASP A 633 -34.59 -12.99 -6.88
CA ASP A 633 -34.30 -13.36 -5.49
C ASP A 633 -33.21 -14.44 -5.49
N THR A 634 -32.03 -14.11 -4.97
CA THR A 634 -30.86 -14.96 -4.97
C THR A 634 -31.05 -16.28 -4.23
N GLN A 635 -32.02 -16.39 -3.31
CA GLN A 635 -32.36 -17.64 -2.64
C GLN A 635 -33.06 -18.65 -3.55
N PHE A 636 -33.87 -18.15 -4.50
CA PHE A 636 -34.60 -19.03 -5.42
C PHE A 636 -33.71 -19.70 -6.47
N THR A 637 -32.65 -19.00 -6.90
CA THR A 637 -31.69 -19.52 -7.90
C THR A 637 -30.78 -20.60 -7.32
N LEU A 638 -30.37 -20.47 -6.06
CA LEU A 638 -29.51 -21.47 -5.39
C LEU A 638 -30.23 -22.82 -5.19
N THR A 639 -31.52 -22.83 -4.84
CA THR A 639 -32.26 -24.04 -4.57
C THR A 639 -32.53 -24.85 -5.86
N HIS A 640 -32.75 -24.18 -6.98
CA HIS A 640 -32.96 -24.83 -8.26
C HIS A 640 -31.68 -25.38 -8.90
N PHE A 641 -30.54 -24.75 -8.63
CA PHE A 641 -29.23 -25.19 -9.12
C PHE A 641 -28.72 -26.43 -8.38
N MET A 642 -28.97 -26.53 -7.06
CA MET A 642 -28.60 -27.69 -6.26
C MET A 642 -29.39 -28.96 -6.62
N LEU A 643 -30.63 -28.81 -7.08
CA LEU A 643 -31.46 -29.96 -7.52
C LEU A 643 -31.05 -30.49 -8.90
N ARG A 644 -30.29 -29.79 -9.69
CA ARG A 644 -29.89 -30.20 -11.04
C ARG A 644 -28.57 -30.98 -11.10
N THR A 645 -27.76 -30.96 -10.03
CA THR A 645 -26.45 -31.65 -9.99
C THR A 645 -26.50 -33.05 -9.44
N ASP A 646 -27.59 -33.46 -8.75
CA ASP A 646 -27.63 -34.76 -8.05
C ASP A 646 -28.50 -35.84 -8.72
N ARG A 647 -29.22 -35.55 -9.79
CA ARG A 647 -29.92 -36.61 -10.55
C ARG A 647 -30.02 -36.24 -12.03
N GLY A 648 -29.36 -37.02 -12.83
CA GLY A 648 -29.52 -37.02 -14.27
C GLY A 648 -30.98 -37.32 -14.67
N CYS A 649 -31.44 -36.59 -15.67
CA CYS A 649 -32.69 -36.79 -16.44
C CYS A 649 -33.96 -37.01 -15.63
N LEU A 650 -34.81 -35.99 -15.61
CA LEU A 650 -36.26 -36.06 -15.80
C LEU A 650 -36.89 -34.69 -15.51
N PHE A 651 -37.08 -33.89 -16.52
CA PHE A 651 -38.11 -32.87 -16.53
C PHE A 651 -38.69 -32.80 -17.94
N HIS A 652 -39.81 -33.46 -18.11
CA HIS A 652 -40.78 -33.13 -19.11
C HIS A 652 -42.09 -32.80 -18.36
N ASP A 653 -42.73 -31.75 -18.81
CA ASP A 653 -44.08 -31.31 -18.51
C ASP A 653 -44.47 -30.85 -17.09
N ARG A 654 -44.65 -29.58 -16.93
CA ARG A 654 -45.95 -28.88 -16.85
C ARG A 654 -45.77 -27.39 -16.58
N MET A 655 -46.16 -26.59 -17.54
CA MET A 655 -46.65 -25.22 -17.29
C MET A 655 -48.13 -25.32 -16.98
N GLU A 656 -48.55 -24.78 -15.89
CA GLU A 656 -49.76 -23.98 -15.70
C GLU A 656 -49.42 -22.87 -14.69
#